data_fc8241a5f2948abe7177e19b466eaee2
#
_entry.id   fc8241a5f2948abe7177e19b466eaee2
#
_cell.length_a   1.000
_cell.length_b   1.000
_cell.length_c   1.000
_cell.angle_alpha   90.00
_cell.angle_beta   90.00
_cell.angle_gamma   90.00
#
_symmetry.space_group_name_H-M   'P 1'
#
loop_
_entity.id
_entity.type
_entity.pdbx_description
1 polymer ?
#
loop_
_entity_poly.entity_id
_entity_poly.type
_entity_poly.pdbx_seq_one_letter_code
_entity_poly.pdbx_strand_id
1 'polypeptide(L)'
;MFIGNKKCRIYAACGVSQTPKDLIQSEDNILFIGKKESGKTTILQRFGIFHACIESKYIPVYIDMMKLNKGKDRIFLACQNFVFNNISSDMSITKNQIRNMLLNGKLICLFDNINISNVDHCLWIQNFVRAFPDNRFIFSCEEKFYQTYTLKELPQFGAEYKSVYLEYFGRRQVREMVTKWGEGKSGFNANEMTQRIVTYCSNIHFAMTPFNIAVFMTIWDVDRNFVPVNEGKVMRTYLETVLDKFSAEDFQRSKYDYDVKQHFLGYLAYAMCQKDEYFFSIDEFNNLVDKYHDKKGFKKSESKFDVIFFEKNILCINGTCVYFSNTSIMEYCLASYAISEPTLYELMTAKGNRSNFIHELSFYSGIIPDCSKLLNSLNDEITSTILENMDILDEIEKLSINLEFDIKKDTFKEAIINNRYSIEEVDELTELKTFDQEHSPMKISKINSVEESESFMDLLLIYGNVIKNAEIVDKEQKKIHLENYILGMNFQFGLIMKEFAAYLTSKTKEDLPDEIKGKYPNLTDEEYEKMKQDTLELIKIVLPIAIQFNIANNVGSPKLEIVISELIQAYKDRKFTRFMLSFLFCDIGNGSVKTFLMNYIEEETSPDILKLILVKLGFYYNIWYFGKDAYMDEMLLDLITETQIKLSGQKSLLLNMNKGEYKKQIKRRYDTQRKELVG
;
A
#
# COMPACT_ATOMS: atom_id res chain seq x y z
N MET A 1 -18.17 10.51 8.13
CA MET A 1 -17.94 10.28 9.58
C MET A 1 -18.19 8.82 9.89
N PHE A 2 -17.18 7.94 9.60
CA PHE A 2 -17.42 6.49 9.48
C PHE A 2 -16.63 5.67 10.49
N ILE A 3 -16.72 5.99 11.77
CA ILE A 3 -16.18 5.11 12.80
C ILE A 3 -17.33 4.78 13.74
N GLY A 4 -18.04 3.70 13.40
CA GLY A 4 -18.98 3.05 14.30
C GLY A 4 -18.22 2.35 15.44
N ASN A 5 -18.88 2.10 16.55
CA ASN A 5 -18.37 1.56 17.82
C ASN A 5 -17.81 0.11 17.73
N LYS A 6 -17.35 -0.38 16.59
CA LYS A 6 -16.83 -1.73 16.41
C LYS A 6 -15.39 -1.69 15.86
N LYS A 7 -14.59 -2.63 16.32
CA LYS A 7 -13.16 -2.86 16.10
C LYS A 7 -12.66 -2.35 14.72
N CYS A 8 -12.05 -1.16 14.67
CA CYS A 8 -11.09 -0.87 13.61
C CYS A 8 -9.86 -1.75 13.83
N ARG A 9 -9.19 -2.18 12.75
CA ARG A 9 -7.91 -2.86 12.86
C ARG A 9 -6.83 -1.89 13.29
N ILE A 10 -6.67 -1.77 14.57
CA ILE A 10 -5.63 -1.00 15.23
C ILE A 10 -4.85 -2.04 16.03
N TYR A 11 -3.64 -2.35 15.59
CA TYR A 11 -2.75 -3.26 16.30
C TYR A 11 -1.75 -2.46 17.12
N ALA A 12 -1.70 -2.73 18.42
CA ALA A 12 -0.55 -2.31 19.21
C ALA A 12 0.70 -3.11 18.81
N ALA A 13 1.90 -2.61 19.08
CA ALA A 13 3.17 -3.29 18.79
C ALA A 13 3.27 -4.73 19.34
N CYS A 14 2.37 -5.13 20.23
CA CYS A 14 2.22 -6.47 20.79
C CYS A 14 1.26 -7.39 20.01
N GLY A 15 0.73 -6.96 18.84
CA GLY A 15 -0.20 -7.75 18.02
C GLY A 15 -1.64 -7.81 18.54
N VAL A 16 -2.00 -7.07 19.59
CA VAL A 16 -3.35 -7.04 20.16
C VAL A 16 -4.21 -6.00 19.45
N SER A 17 -5.36 -6.41 18.91
CA SER A 17 -6.34 -5.50 18.32
C SER A 17 -6.97 -4.61 19.38
N GLN A 18 -6.93 -3.27 19.17
CA GLN A 18 -7.54 -2.27 20.04
C GLN A 18 -8.69 -1.54 19.32
N THR A 19 -9.68 -1.08 20.08
CA THR A 19 -10.74 -0.25 19.51
C THR A 19 -10.34 1.24 19.53
N PRO A 20 -10.77 2.05 18.55
CA PRO A 20 -10.53 3.49 18.58
C PRO A 20 -11.02 4.15 19.86
N LYS A 21 -12.10 3.64 20.45
CA LYS A 21 -12.68 4.15 21.69
C LYS A 21 -11.72 3.95 22.86
N ASP A 22 -11.12 2.78 22.98
CA ASP A 22 -10.19 2.47 24.07
C ASP A 22 -8.95 3.37 23.98
N LEU A 23 -8.42 3.58 22.77
CA LEU A 23 -7.28 4.48 22.53
C LEU A 23 -7.59 5.94 22.85
N ILE A 24 -8.77 6.43 22.43
CA ILE A 24 -9.18 7.81 22.69
C ILE A 24 -9.32 8.06 24.20
N GLN A 25 -9.85 7.09 24.94
CA GLN A 25 -10.07 7.19 26.38
C GLN A 25 -8.82 6.92 27.22
N SER A 26 -7.76 6.32 26.63
CA SER A 26 -6.49 6.13 27.36
C SER A 26 -5.81 7.48 27.63
N GLU A 27 -4.94 7.52 28.65
CA GLU A 27 -4.09 8.68 28.94
C GLU A 27 -2.73 8.62 28.22
N ASP A 28 -2.47 7.54 27.47
CA ASP A 28 -1.19 7.31 26.83
C ASP A 28 -0.94 8.29 25.68
N ASN A 29 0.33 8.62 25.45
CA ASN A 29 0.76 9.17 24.18
C ASN A 29 0.77 8.05 23.14
N ILE A 30 0.38 8.35 21.90
CA ILE A 30 0.20 7.35 20.84
C ILE A 30 0.90 7.81 19.57
N LEU A 31 1.62 6.89 18.92
CA LEU A 31 2.11 7.06 17.56
C LEU A 31 1.29 6.16 16.60
N PHE A 32 0.51 6.77 15.74
CA PHE A 32 -0.16 6.09 14.64
C PHE A 32 0.78 5.94 13.45
N ILE A 33 1.02 4.71 13.06
CA ILE A 33 1.84 4.32 11.91
C ILE A 33 0.89 3.70 10.89
N GLY A 34 0.96 4.10 9.65
CA GLY A 34 0.10 3.50 8.62
C GLY A 34 0.48 3.95 7.23
N LYS A 35 0.10 3.13 6.25
CA LYS A 35 0.32 3.40 4.83
C LYS A 35 -0.41 4.67 4.38
N LYS A 36 -0.11 5.14 3.19
CA LYS A 36 -0.80 6.28 2.57
C LYS A 36 -2.32 6.02 2.59
N GLU A 37 -3.10 7.06 2.91
CA GLU A 37 -4.58 7.01 2.92
C GLU A 37 -5.24 5.97 3.86
N SER A 38 -4.48 5.39 4.79
CA SER A 38 -5.02 4.46 5.80
C SER A 38 -5.96 5.11 6.83
N GLY A 39 -6.13 6.44 6.79
CA GLY A 39 -7.02 7.18 7.69
C GLY A 39 -6.33 7.81 8.91
N LYS A 40 -4.99 7.95 8.91
CA LYS A 40 -4.24 8.59 10.02
C LYS A 40 -4.80 9.94 10.42
N THR A 41 -4.92 10.86 9.47
CA THR A 41 -5.51 12.19 9.70
C THR A 41 -6.93 12.11 10.25
N THR A 42 -7.75 11.19 9.73
CA THR A 42 -9.13 10.99 10.17
C THR A 42 -9.21 10.55 11.63
N ILE A 43 -8.31 9.67 12.08
CA ILE A 43 -8.29 9.24 13.48
C ILE A 43 -7.81 10.35 14.40
N LEU A 44 -6.80 11.14 14.01
CA LEU A 44 -6.36 12.31 14.77
C LEU A 44 -7.50 13.34 14.91
N GLN A 45 -8.20 13.63 13.83
CA GLN A 45 -9.37 14.51 13.85
C GLN A 45 -10.48 13.96 14.78
N ARG A 46 -10.66 12.64 14.82
CA ARG A 46 -11.61 12.00 15.75
C ARG A 46 -11.20 12.19 17.21
N PHE A 47 -9.91 12.11 17.53
CA PHE A 47 -9.39 12.48 18.86
C PHE A 47 -9.72 13.93 19.18
N GLY A 48 -9.49 14.84 18.24
CA GLY A 48 -9.81 16.27 18.41
C GLY A 48 -11.28 16.50 18.69
N ILE A 49 -12.18 15.95 17.89
CA ILE A 49 -13.63 16.08 18.04
C ILE A 49 -14.09 15.48 19.38
N PHE A 50 -13.59 14.30 19.76
CA PHE A 50 -13.97 13.67 21.02
C PHE A 50 -13.64 14.57 22.21
N HIS A 51 -12.40 15.07 22.27
CA HIS A 51 -11.96 15.91 23.37
C HIS A 51 -12.58 17.32 23.35
N ALA A 52 -13.03 17.80 22.20
CA ALA A 52 -13.75 19.07 22.09
C ALA A 52 -15.24 18.98 22.49
N CYS A 53 -15.88 17.81 22.31
CA CYS A 53 -17.31 17.61 22.53
C CYS A 53 -17.68 17.05 23.90
N ILE A 54 -16.71 16.54 24.67
CA ILE A 54 -16.92 15.98 26.01
C ILE A 54 -16.24 16.91 27.03
N GLU A 55 -16.70 16.92 28.27
CA GLU A 55 -15.98 17.55 29.38
C GLU A 55 -14.64 16.82 29.60
N SER A 56 -13.68 17.15 28.74
CA SER A 56 -12.33 16.62 28.77
C SER A 56 -11.41 17.56 29.51
N LYS A 57 -10.42 16.99 30.23
CA LYS A 57 -9.37 17.81 30.83
C LYS A 57 -8.45 18.47 29.79
N TYR A 58 -8.53 18.02 28.51
CA TYR A 58 -7.66 18.47 27.43
C TYR A 58 -8.40 19.30 26.40
N ILE A 59 -7.75 20.35 25.93
CA ILE A 59 -8.15 21.15 24.76
C ILE A 59 -7.37 20.60 23.55
N PRO A 60 -8.04 20.12 22.49
CA PRO A 60 -7.34 19.57 21.32
C PRO A 60 -6.72 20.67 20.47
N VAL A 61 -5.48 20.45 20.06
CA VAL A 61 -4.74 21.30 19.11
C VAL A 61 -4.17 20.44 17.99
N TYR A 62 -4.61 20.68 16.75
CA TYR A 62 -4.14 19.97 15.59
C TYR A 62 -2.96 20.70 14.92
N ILE A 63 -1.88 19.99 14.65
CA ILE A 63 -0.63 20.51 14.10
C ILE A 63 -0.23 19.64 12.90
N ASP A 64 -0.32 20.20 11.71
CA ASP A 64 0.16 19.56 10.49
C ASP A 64 1.64 19.89 10.28
N MET A 65 2.52 18.89 10.43
CA MET A 65 3.96 19.07 10.35
C MET A 65 4.45 19.49 8.96
N MET A 66 3.69 19.18 7.91
CA MET A 66 4.01 19.61 6.54
C MET A 66 3.75 21.10 6.30
N LYS A 67 2.93 21.76 7.15
CA LYS A 67 2.53 23.15 6.99
C LYS A 67 3.24 24.10 7.96
N LEU A 68 4.30 23.64 8.60
CA LEU A 68 5.04 24.48 9.56
C LEU A 68 5.96 25.46 8.80
N ASN A 69 5.72 26.76 9.01
CA ASN A 69 6.56 27.83 8.46
C ASN A 69 8.00 27.78 9.01
N LYS A 70 8.98 28.25 8.24
CA LYS A 70 10.39 28.38 8.67
C LYS A 70 10.52 29.44 9.80
N GLY A 71 11.15 29.11 10.93
CA GLY A 71 11.36 30.07 12.06
C GLY A 71 11.61 29.38 13.41
N LYS A 72 11.92 30.15 14.45
CA LYS A 72 12.01 29.67 15.84
C LYS A 72 10.60 29.44 16.42
N ASP A 73 10.47 28.51 17.35
CA ASP A 73 9.22 28.20 18.08
C ASP A 73 8.03 27.79 17.17
N ARG A 74 8.28 27.12 16.05
CA ARG A 74 7.29 26.80 15.00
C ARG A 74 6.06 26.07 15.53
N ILE A 75 6.27 25.05 16.37
CA ILE A 75 5.17 24.27 16.95
C ILE A 75 4.35 25.12 17.90
N PHE A 76 4.99 25.94 18.72
CA PHE A 76 4.26 26.86 19.61
C PHE A 76 3.43 27.88 18.81
N LEU A 77 3.97 28.42 17.71
CA LEU A 77 3.25 29.33 16.82
C LEU A 77 2.08 28.62 16.14
N ALA A 78 2.26 27.36 15.71
CA ALA A 78 1.19 26.56 15.14
C ALA A 78 0.06 26.30 16.17
N CYS A 79 0.40 25.98 17.43
CA CYS A 79 -0.57 25.88 18.53
C CYS A 79 -1.34 27.19 18.73
N GLN A 80 -0.61 28.31 18.76
CA GLN A 80 -1.18 29.64 18.91
C GLN A 80 -2.16 29.97 17.78
N ASN A 81 -1.75 29.77 16.53
CA ASN A 81 -2.57 30.03 15.36
C ASN A 81 -3.82 29.13 15.34
N PHE A 82 -3.66 27.84 15.69
CA PHE A 82 -4.80 26.94 15.76
C PHE A 82 -5.84 27.40 16.79
N VAL A 83 -5.40 27.77 17.99
CA VAL A 83 -6.28 28.25 19.07
C VAL A 83 -6.97 29.55 18.64
N PHE A 84 -6.24 30.51 18.07
CA PHE A 84 -6.84 31.78 17.62
C PHE A 84 -7.87 31.59 16.50
N ASN A 85 -7.60 30.68 15.56
CA ASN A 85 -8.48 30.48 14.41
C ASN A 85 -9.75 29.65 14.72
N ASN A 86 -9.76 28.87 15.82
CA ASN A 86 -10.83 27.93 16.13
C ASN A 86 -11.60 28.24 17.41
N ILE A 87 -11.17 29.22 18.19
CA ILE A 87 -11.93 29.70 19.35
C ILE A 87 -12.73 30.93 18.95
N SER A 88 -13.99 30.97 19.40
CA SER A 88 -14.95 32.05 19.10
C SER A 88 -14.33 33.43 19.30
N SER A 89 -14.66 34.36 18.40
CA SER A 89 -14.21 35.77 18.37
C SER A 89 -14.46 36.56 19.65
N ASP A 90 -15.30 36.06 20.55
CA ASP A 90 -15.66 36.72 21.81
C ASP A 90 -14.66 36.47 22.94
N MET A 91 -13.69 35.56 22.76
CA MET A 91 -12.62 35.29 23.75
C MET A 91 -11.26 35.71 23.19
N SER A 92 -10.75 36.84 23.65
CA SER A 92 -9.38 37.25 23.37
C SER A 92 -8.38 36.40 24.17
N ILE A 93 -7.92 35.27 23.63
CA ILE A 93 -6.88 34.46 24.28
C ILE A 93 -5.51 35.02 23.91
N THR A 94 -4.71 35.34 24.94
CA THR A 94 -3.37 35.87 24.77
C THR A 94 -2.32 34.76 24.62
N LYS A 95 -1.18 35.06 23.99
CA LYS A 95 -0.03 34.17 23.89
C LYS A 95 0.42 33.59 25.23
N ASN A 96 0.37 34.40 26.30
CA ASN A 96 0.73 33.97 27.64
C ASN A 96 -0.27 32.98 28.25
N GLN A 97 -1.56 33.13 27.95
CA GLN A 97 -2.57 32.16 28.37
C GLN A 97 -2.38 30.79 27.70
N ILE A 98 -2.06 30.76 26.39
CA ILE A 98 -1.74 29.50 25.69
C ILE A 98 -0.50 28.84 26.28
N ARG A 99 0.55 29.62 26.56
CA ARG A 99 1.74 29.13 27.25
C ARG A 99 1.44 28.55 28.62
N ASN A 100 0.59 29.22 29.39
CA ASN A 100 0.15 28.72 30.69
C ASN A 100 -0.68 27.43 30.57
N MET A 101 -1.53 27.31 29.57
CA MET A 101 -2.26 26.06 29.31
C MET A 101 -1.30 24.90 29.01
N LEU A 102 -0.26 25.13 28.20
CA LEU A 102 0.79 24.14 27.89
C LEU A 102 1.57 23.76 29.16
N LEU A 103 1.97 24.74 29.98
CA LEU A 103 2.69 24.50 31.25
C LEU A 103 1.87 23.72 32.28
N ASN A 104 0.55 23.84 32.23
CA ASN A 104 -0.38 23.15 33.16
C ASN A 104 -0.93 21.83 32.56
N GLY A 105 -0.39 21.31 31.44
CA GLY A 105 -0.82 20.05 30.86
C GLY A 105 -2.29 20.04 30.42
N LYS A 106 -2.81 21.14 29.90
CA LYS A 106 -4.22 21.29 29.50
C LYS A 106 -4.49 20.99 28.04
N LEU A 107 -3.47 20.69 27.24
CA LEU A 107 -3.64 20.45 25.82
C LEU A 107 -3.43 18.97 25.45
N ILE A 108 -4.15 18.53 24.42
CA ILE A 108 -3.81 17.33 23.65
C ILE A 108 -3.33 17.79 22.28
N CYS A 109 -2.05 17.57 22.00
CA CYS A 109 -1.41 18.00 20.76
C CYS A 109 -1.43 16.86 19.75
N LEU A 110 -2.09 17.07 18.62
CA LEU A 110 -2.28 16.09 17.54
C LEU A 110 -1.32 16.44 16.41
N PHE A 111 -0.17 15.74 16.35
CA PHE A 111 0.85 15.95 15.33
C PHE A 111 0.59 15.04 14.14
N ASP A 112 0.23 15.61 13.02
CA ASP A 112 -0.04 14.88 11.79
C ASP A 112 1.07 15.04 10.74
N ASN A 113 1.20 14.07 9.85
CA ASN A 113 2.15 14.07 8.73
C ASN A 113 3.62 14.22 9.16
N ILE A 114 4.03 13.53 10.22
CA ILE A 114 5.42 13.56 10.66
C ILE A 114 6.28 12.79 9.66
N ASN A 115 7.27 13.47 9.10
CA ASN A 115 8.34 12.82 8.35
C ASN A 115 9.47 12.46 9.32
N ILE A 116 9.57 11.18 9.66
CA ILE A 116 10.59 10.68 10.60
C ILE A 116 12.00 10.77 10.00
N SER A 117 12.16 10.67 8.68
CA SER A 117 13.44 10.83 8.01
C SER A 117 13.94 12.29 8.02
N ASN A 118 13.07 13.25 8.33
CA ASN A 118 13.45 14.64 8.50
C ASN A 118 13.89 14.88 9.95
N VAL A 119 15.20 14.99 10.15
CA VAL A 119 15.82 15.20 11.47
C VAL A 119 15.27 16.47 12.14
N ASP A 120 15.00 17.52 11.39
CA ASP A 120 14.45 18.78 11.92
C ASP A 120 13.04 18.57 12.50
N HIS A 121 12.18 17.80 11.83
CA HIS A 121 10.84 17.50 12.34
C HIS A 121 10.92 16.80 13.71
N CYS A 122 11.77 15.78 13.82
CA CYS A 122 11.95 15.04 15.07
C CYS A 122 12.51 15.95 16.18
N LEU A 123 13.50 16.80 15.88
CA LEU A 123 14.09 17.72 16.83
C LEU A 123 13.10 18.79 17.30
N TRP A 124 12.27 19.33 16.41
CA TRP A 124 11.26 20.34 16.80
C TRP A 124 10.21 19.73 17.74
N ILE A 125 9.71 18.54 17.43
CA ILE A 125 8.78 17.81 18.28
C ILE A 125 9.44 17.51 19.63
N GLN A 126 10.65 16.95 19.64
CA GLN A 126 11.37 16.60 20.86
C GLN A 126 11.58 17.82 21.78
N ASN A 127 12.00 18.94 21.22
CA ASN A 127 12.19 20.18 22.00
C ASN A 127 10.87 20.71 22.56
N PHE A 128 9.78 20.65 21.80
CA PHE A 128 8.46 21.08 22.26
C PHE A 128 7.92 20.17 23.35
N VAL A 129 8.00 18.87 23.17
CA VAL A 129 7.52 17.88 24.16
C VAL A 129 8.30 18.00 25.48
N ARG A 130 9.63 18.14 25.40
CA ARG A 130 10.47 18.37 26.60
C ARG A 130 10.16 19.68 27.32
N ALA A 131 9.77 20.72 26.60
CA ALA A 131 9.39 22.02 27.21
C ALA A 131 8.01 21.97 27.88
N PHE A 132 7.12 21.03 27.44
CA PHE A 132 5.74 20.94 27.93
C PHE A 132 5.30 19.50 28.19
N PRO A 133 6.01 18.72 29.05
CA PRO A 133 5.86 17.28 29.17
C PRO A 133 4.51 16.79 29.70
N ASP A 134 3.78 17.65 30.45
CA ASP A 134 2.54 17.28 31.11
C ASP A 134 1.32 17.24 30.18
N ASN A 135 1.50 17.58 28.91
CA ASN A 135 0.45 17.50 27.91
C ASN A 135 0.36 16.08 27.30
N ARG A 136 -0.78 15.78 26.70
CA ARG A 136 -0.95 14.54 25.93
C ARG A 136 -0.55 14.75 24.49
N PHE A 137 0.17 13.78 23.91
CA PHE A 137 0.69 13.86 22.56
C PHE A 137 0.22 12.67 21.73
N ILE A 138 -0.38 12.96 20.58
CA ILE A 138 -0.76 11.96 19.59
C ILE A 138 -0.01 12.29 18.30
N PHE A 139 0.72 11.30 17.77
CA PHE A 139 1.57 11.45 16.62
C PHE A 139 1.04 10.61 15.46
N SER A 140 1.25 11.03 14.22
CA SER A 140 1.05 10.18 13.05
C SER A 140 2.24 10.27 12.10
N CYS A 141 2.65 9.13 11.56
CA CYS A 141 3.66 9.04 10.52
C CYS A 141 3.29 7.98 9.47
N GLU A 142 3.92 8.07 8.31
CA GLU A 142 3.77 7.06 7.27
C GLU A 142 4.68 5.86 7.57
N GLU A 143 4.17 4.65 7.34
CA GLU A 143 4.86 3.38 7.62
C GLU A 143 6.24 3.28 6.95
N LYS A 144 6.39 3.85 5.73
CA LYS A 144 7.66 3.91 5.03
C LYS A 144 8.78 4.55 5.83
N PHE A 145 8.49 5.68 6.43
CA PHE A 145 9.48 6.38 7.23
C PHE A 145 9.89 5.59 8.46
N TYR A 146 9.02 4.69 8.92
CA TYR A 146 9.29 3.82 10.05
C TYR A 146 10.17 2.63 9.68
N GLN A 147 10.01 2.07 8.49
CA GLN A 147 10.81 0.94 8.00
C GLN A 147 12.29 1.29 7.74
N THR A 148 12.60 2.57 7.54
CA THR A 148 13.99 3.05 7.36
C THR A 148 14.80 3.01 8.66
N TYR A 149 14.12 2.89 9.81
CA TYR A 149 14.77 2.72 11.10
C TYR A 149 14.83 1.24 11.46
N THR A 150 16.02 0.71 11.71
CA THR A 150 16.17 -0.60 12.33
C THR A 150 15.40 -0.63 13.65
N LEU A 151 14.79 -1.75 14.00
CA LEU A 151 13.94 -1.97 15.21
C LEU A 151 14.50 -1.41 16.55
N LYS A 152 15.77 -0.97 16.57
CA LYS A 152 16.43 -0.40 17.74
C LYS A 152 16.24 1.10 17.96
N GLU A 153 15.75 1.83 16.95
CA GLU A 153 15.68 3.31 17.03
C GLU A 153 14.28 3.82 16.65
N LEU A 154 13.31 3.55 17.50
CA LEU A 154 12.03 4.26 17.43
C LEU A 154 12.29 5.77 17.52
N PRO A 155 11.63 6.62 16.72
CA PRO A 155 11.84 8.05 16.76
C PRO A 155 11.55 8.57 18.16
N GLN A 156 12.56 9.15 18.80
CA GLN A 156 12.40 9.70 20.13
C GLN A 156 11.79 11.08 20.06
N PHE A 157 10.49 11.20 20.34
CA PHE A 157 9.80 12.49 20.41
C PHE A 157 9.89 13.19 21.75
N GLY A 158 10.69 12.69 22.68
CA GLY A 158 10.87 13.30 24.01
C GLY A 158 9.84 12.88 25.06
N ALA A 159 8.91 12.00 24.73
CA ALA A 159 7.99 11.33 25.64
C ALA A 159 7.84 9.86 25.24
N GLU A 160 7.53 8.99 26.20
CA GLU A 160 7.13 7.61 25.93
C GLU A 160 5.78 7.60 25.22
N TYR A 161 5.60 6.66 24.28
CA TYR A 161 4.36 6.49 23.52
C TYR A 161 4.12 5.03 23.15
N LYS A 162 2.87 4.69 22.89
CA LYS A 162 2.45 3.40 22.33
C LYS A 162 2.38 3.50 20.81
N SER A 163 3.02 2.57 20.09
CA SER A 163 2.89 2.48 18.64
C SER A 163 1.64 1.70 18.26
N VAL A 164 0.90 2.23 17.30
CA VAL A 164 -0.37 1.68 16.82
C VAL A 164 -0.39 1.70 15.30
N TYR A 165 -0.58 0.54 14.67
CA TYR A 165 -0.60 0.40 13.23
C TYR A 165 -2.01 0.53 12.66
N LEU A 166 -2.14 1.31 11.59
CA LEU A 166 -3.38 1.46 10.81
C LEU A 166 -3.24 0.70 9.50
N GLU A 167 -3.97 -0.40 9.40
CA GLU A 167 -4.01 -1.21 8.19
C GLU A 167 -5.07 -0.71 7.19
N TYR A 168 -4.96 -1.14 5.94
CA TYR A 168 -6.02 -0.94 4.95
C TYR A 168 -7.31 -1.64 5.37
N PHE A 169 -8.42 -1.20 4.80
CA PHE A 169 -9.72 -1.79 5.08
C PHE A 169 -9.77 -3.24 4.60
N GLY A 170 -10.19 -4.15 5.49
CA GLY A 170 -10.63 -5.47 5.12
C GLY A 170 -12.08 -5.44 4.61
N ARG A 171 -12.57 -6.58 4.14
CA ARG A 171 -13.92 -6.73 3.62
C ARG A 171 -15.01 -6.25 4.59
N ARG A 172 -14.80 -6.48 5.90
CA ARG A 172 -15.72 -6.04 6.95
C ARG A 172 -15.85 -4.53 7.02
N GLN A 173 -14.74 -3.79 7.05
CA GLN A 173 -14.73 -2.32 7.11
C GLN A 173 -15.31 -1.72 5.83
N VAL A 174 -15.03 -2.33 4.67
CA VAL A 174 -15.68 -1.96 3.40
C VAL A 174 -17.18 -2.11 3.52
N ARG A 175 -17.68 -3.25 4.04
CA ARG A 175 -19.13 -3.47 4.23
C ARG A 175 -19.73 -2.46 5.20
N GLU A 176 -19.10 -2.18 6.32
CA GLU A 176 -19.58 -1.18 7.29
C GLU A 176 -19.69 0.21 6.65
N MET A 177 -18.69 0.61 5.86
CA MET A 177 -18.68 1.88 5.15
C MET A 177 -19.78 1.93 4.08
N VAL A 178 -19.89 0.89 3.27
CA VAL A 178 -20.91 0.76 2.21
C VAL A 178 -22.31 0.73 2.79
N THR A 179 -22.55 0.01 3.89
CA THR A 179 -23.85 -0.05 4.56
C THR A 179 -24.29 1.33 5.02
N LYS A 180 -23.41 2.08 5.68
CA LYS A 180 -23.71 3.45 6.13
C LYS A 180 -23.95 4.40 4.99
N TRP A 181 -23.21 4.27 3.90
CA TRP A 181 -23.41 5.09 2.71
C TRP A 181 -24.74 4.78 2.00
N GLY A 182 -25.19 3.52 2.08
CA GLY A 182 -26.46 3.05 1.52
C GLY A 182 -27.69 3.34 2.39
N GLU A 183 -27.53 3.82 3.64
CA GLU A 183 -28.64 4.16 4.51
C GLU A 183 -29.58 5.19 3.84
N GLY A 184 -30.86 4.85 3.75
CA GLY A 184 -31.89 5.69 3.11
C GLY A 184 -31.97 5.58 1.58
N LYS A 185 -31.10 4.80 0.92
CA LYS A 185 -31.16 4.57 -0.54
C LYS A 185 -32.06 3.37 -0.86
N SER A 186 -33.15 3.61 -1.59
CA SER A 186 -34.07 2.54 -2.00
C SER A 186 -33.41 1.54 -2.96
N GLY A 187 -33.61 0.23 -2.71
CA GLY A 187 -33.07 -0.84 -3.57
C GLY A 187 -31.57 -1.04 -3.47
N PHE A 188 -30.90 -0.47 -2.45
CA PHE A 188 -29.47 -0.62 -2.25
C PHE A 188 -29.13 -1.95 -1.57
N ASN A 189 -28.21 -2.73 -2.16
CA ASN A 189 -27.70 -3.99 -1.60
C ASN A 189 -26.25 -3.82 -1.17
N ALA A 190 -26.03 -3.64 0.13
CA ALA A 190 -24.70 -3.42 0.71
C ALA A 190 -23.76 -4.61 0.48
N ASN A 191 -24.25 -5.85 0.52
CA ASN A 191 -23.44 -7.05 0.31
C ASN A 191 -22.93 -7.15 -1.14
N GLU A 192 -23.82 -6.89 -2.11
CA GLU A 192 -23.46 -6.88 -3.52
C GLU A 192 -22.42 -5.80 -3.82
N MET A 193 -22.65 -4.58 -3.32
CA MET A 193 -21.72 -3.46 -3.50
C MET A 193 -20.36 -3.76 -2.85
N THR A 194 -20.34 -4.32 -1.63
CA THR A 194 -19.12 -4.74 -0.95
C THR A 194 -18.37 -5.77 -1.79
N GLN A 195 -19.06 -6.78 -2.33
CA GLN A 195 -18.45 -7.79 -3.18
C GLN A 195 -17.83 -7.16 -4.44
N ARG A 196 -18.55 -6.25 -5.09
CA ARG A 196 -18.04 -5.54 -6.27
C ARG A 196 -16.78 -4.75 -5.95
N ILE A 197 -16.79 -3.92 -4.88
CA ILE A 197 -15.61 -3.13 -4.47
C ILE A 197 -14.41 -4.03 -4.22
N VAL A 198 -14.58 -5.07 -3.39
CA VAL A 198 -13.48 -5.98 -3.05
C VAL A 198 -12.94 -6.69 -4.28
N THR A 199 -13.81 -7.15 -5.18
CA THR A 199 -13.41 -7.82 -6.42
C THR A 199 -12.66 -6.86 -7.35
N TYR A 200 -13.16 -5.64 -7.55
CA TYR A 200 -12.51 -4.67 -8.42
C TYR A 200 -11.18 -4.17 -7.85
N CYS A 201 -11.13 -3.85 -6.56
CA CYS A 201 -9.86 -3.48 -5.92
C CYS A 201 -8.82 -4.59 -6.08
N SER A 202 -9.22 -5.86 -5.93
CA SER A 202 -8.32 -6.99 -6.15
C SER A 202 -7.86 -7.12 -7.61
N ASN A 203 -8.79 -6.98 -8.58
CA ASN A 203 -8.49 -7.17 -9.99
C ASN A 203 -7.57 -6.10 -10.58
N ILE A 204 -7.70 -4.85 -10.13
CA ILE A 204 -6.83 -3.75 -10.57
C ILE A 204 -5.70 -3.47 -9.58
N HIS A 205 -5.56 -4.28 -8.53
CA HIS A 205 -4.60 -4.11 -7.44
C HIS A 205 -4.68 -2.71 -6.78
N PHE A 206 -5.89 -2.21 -6.60
CA PHE A 206 -6.15 -0.91 -6.01
C PHE A 206 -6.31 -1.04 -4.50
N ALA A 207 -5.56 -0.26 -3.72
CA ALA A 207 -5.58 -0.35 -2.27
C ALA A 207 -6.98 -0.07 -1.71
N MET A 208 -7.45 -0.90 -0.79
CA MET A 208 -8.72 -0.70 -0.09
C MET A 208 -8.59 0.37 1.01
N THR A 209 -8.22 1.58 0.61
CA THR A 209 -8.23 2.74 1.52
C THR A 209 -9.64 3.30 1.69
N PRO A 210 -9.93 4.01 2.79
CA PRO A 210 -11.20 4.71 2.94
C PRO A 210 -11.51 5.65 1.78
N PHE A 211 -10.48 6.34 1.25
CA PHE A 211 -10.61 7.25 0.13
C PHE A 211 -10.97 6.50 -1.16
N ASN A 212 -10.23 5.47 -1.51
CA ASN A 212 -10.48 4.69 -2.73
C ASN A 212 -11.87 4.05 -2.75
N ILE A 213 -12.33 3.56 -1.61
CA ILE A 213 -13.69 3.03 -1.47
C ILE A 213 -14.73 4.14 -1.70
N ALA A 214 -14.49 5.34 -1.14
CA ALA A 214 -15.38 6.49 -1.36
C ALA A 214 -15.40 6.91 -2.85
N VAL A 215 -14.25 6.87 -3.54
CA VAL A 215 -14.15 7.11 -4.98
C VAL A 215 -15.05 6.15 -5.76
N PHE A 216 -14.95 4.84 -5.52
CA PHE A 216 -15.82 3.86 -6.17
C PHE A 216 -17.30 4.10 -5.87
N MET A 217 -17.64 4.34 -4.61
CA MET A 217 -19.05 4.62 -4.24
C MET A 217 -19.59 5.85 -4.96
N THR A 218 -18.78 6.91 -5.08
CA THR A 218 -19.17 8.16 -5.78
C THR A 218 -19.38 7.91 -7.26
N ILE A 219 -18.49 7.18 -7.93
CA ILE A 219 -18.63 6.85 -9.35
C ILE A 219 -19.89 6.02 -9.59
N TRP A 220 -20.13 4.99 -8.78
CA TRP A 220 -21.29 4.10 -8.96
C TRP A 220 -22.62 4.73 -8.56
N ASP A 221 -22.62 5.82 -7.82
CA ASP A 221 -23.85 6.60 -7.59
C ASP A 221 -24.35 7.23 -8.89
N VAL A 222 -23.43 7.57 -9.79
CA VAL A 222 -23.71 8.17 -11.09
C VAL A 222 -23.80 7.12 -12.20
N ASP A 223 -22.86 6.19 -12.25
CA ASP A 223 -22.79 5.12 -13.25
C ASP A 223 -22.65 3.74 -12.59
N ARG A 224 -23.76 3.03 -12.46
CA ARG A 224 -23.82 1.70 -11.88
C ARG A 224 -23.13 0.61 -12.73
N ASN A 225 -22.85 0.89 -14.00
CA ASN A 225 -22.22 -0.03 -14.94
C ASN A 225 -20.72 0.22 -15.09
N PHE A 226 -20.18 1.20 -14.36
CA PHE A 226 -18.75 1.49 -14.38
C PHE A 226 -17.91 0.25 -14.02
N VAL A 227 -16.97 -0.05 -14.90
CA VAL A 227 -15.97 -1.13 -14.71
C VAL A 227 -14.59 -0.48 -14.68
N PRO A 228 -13.90 -0.51 -13.55
CA PRO A 228 -12.55 0.05 -13.45
C PRO A 228 -11.56 -0.76 -14.29
N VAL A 229 -10.70 -0.06 -15.03
CA VAL A 229 -9.70 -0.66 -15.92
C VAL A 229 -8.29 -0.51 -15.33
N ASN A 230 -7.97 0.67 -14.82
CA ASN A 230 -6.74 1.00 -14.12
C ASN A 230 -6.97 2.21 -13.19
N GLU A 231 -6.01 2.48 -12.30
CA GLU A 231 -6.10 3.57 -11.33
C GLU A 231 -6.29 4.95 -11.96
N GLY A 232 -5.55 5.24 -13.05
CA GLY A 232 -5.64 6.51 -13.76
C GLY A 232 -7.03 6.78 -14.33
N LYS A 233 -7.67 5.75 -14.92
CA LYS A 233 -9.05 5.85 -15.43
C LYS A 233 -10.07 5.98 -14.31
N VAL A 234 -9.86 5.32 -13.16
CA VAL A 234 -10.72 5.49 -11.97
C VAL A 234 -10.68 6.93 -11.49
N MET A 235 -9.48 7.50 -11.30
CA MET A 235 -9.32 8.89 -10.85
C MET A 235 -9.88 9.89 -11.86
N ARG A 236 -9.67 9.63 -13.15
CA ARG A 236 -10.28 10.44 -14.22
C ARG A 236 -11.80 10.45 -14.11
N THR A 237 -12.42 9.28 -14.04
CA THR A 237 -13.89 9.17 -13.95
C THR A 237 -14.42 9.81 -12.66
N TYR A 238 -13.72 9.68 -11.55
CA TYR A 238 -14.05 10.36 -10.30
C TYR A 238 -14.08 11.88 -10.46
N LEU A 239 -13.02 12.47 -11.01
CA LEU A 239 -12.94 13.92 -11.19
C LEU A 239 -13.96 14.41 -12.23
N GLU A 240 -14.19 13.66 -13.31
CA GLU A 240 -15.25 13.95 -14.29
C GLU A 240 -16.64 13.97 -13.63
N THR A 241 -16.88 13.03 -12.71
CA THR A 241 -18.14 12.92 -11.95
C THR A 241 -18.29 14.08 -10.96
N VAL A 242 -17.24 14.34 -10.17
CA VAL A 242 -17.31 15.37 -9.11
C VAL A 242 -17.33 16.77 -9.67
N LEU A 243 -16.65 17.03 -10.79
CA LEU A 243 -16.65 18.33 -11.48
C LEU A 243 -17.80 18.50 -12.47
N ASP A 244 -18.77 17.60 -12.40
CA ASP A 244 -20.03 17.66 -13.15
C ASP A 244 -19.82 17.75 -14.68
N LYS A 245 -18.86 16.99 -15.26
CA LYS A 245 -18.56 16.97 -16.70
C LYS A 245 -19.81 16.73 -17.56
N PHE A 246 -20.75 15.95 -17.04
CA PHE A 246 -21.95 15.53 -17.77
C PHE A 246 -23.24 16.16 -17.25
N SER A 247 -23.18 17.21 -16.44
CA SER A 247 -24.36 17.89 -15.92
C SER A 247 -25.02 18.74 -16.99
N ALA A 248 -26.32 18.51 -17.23
CA ALA A 248 -27.13 19.32 -18.14
C ALA A 248 -27.26 20.80 -17.68
N GLU A 249 -27.12 21.07 -16.39
CA GLU A 249 -27.17 22.41 -15.83
C GLU A 249 -25.91 23.23 -16.15
N ASP A 250 -24.75 22.58 -16.31
CA ASP A 250 -23.49 23.23 -16.66
C ASP A 250 -23.47 23.79 -18.08
N PHE A 251 -24.29 23.28 -18.99
CA PHE A 251 -24.36 23.76 -20.38
C PHE A 251 -24.82 25.24 -20.49
N GLN A 252 -25.51 25.71 -19.47
CA GLN A 252 -26.01 27.11 -19.45
C GLN A 252 -25.25 28.02 -18.46
N ARG A 253 -24.50 27.48 -17.48
CA ARG A 253 -23.96 28.26 -16.38
C ARG A 253 -22.44 28.27 -16.26
N SER A 254 -21.73 27.27 -16.77
CA SER A 254 -20.28 27.19 -16.62
C SER A 254 -19.57 27.79 -17.82
N LYS A 255 -18.83 28.87 -17.61
CA LYS A 255 -17.93 29.45 -18.63
C LYS A 255 -16.69 28.58 -18.88
N TYR A 256 -16.46 27.58 -18.03
CA TYR A 256 -15.31 26.71 -18.05
C TYR A 256 -15.76 25.26 -18.05
N ASP A 257 -15.34 24.54 -19.08
CA ASP A 257 -15.59 23.11 -19.18
C ASP A 257 -14.68 22.30 -18.22
N TYR A 258 -14.90 20.99 -18.21
CA TYR A 258 -14.12 20.06 -17.39
C TYR A 258 -12.63 20.15 -17.71
N ASP A 259 -12.24 20.23 -18.97
CA ASP A 259 -10.85 20.17 -19.39
C ASP A 259 -10.06 21.40 -18.89
N VAL A 260 -10.70 22.58 -18.86
CA VAL A 260 -10.11 23.79 -18.26
C VAL A 260 -9.96 23.65 -16.74
N LYS A 261 -10.98 23.10 -16.07
CA LYS A 261 -10.95 22.86 -14.62
C LYS A 261 -9.82 21.88 -14.27
N GLN A 262 -9.72 20.77 -14.98
CA GLN A 262 -8.67 19.76 -14.78
C GLN A 262 -7.27 20.33 -15.07
N HIS A 263 -7.13 21.07 -16.16
CA HIS A 263 -5.85 21.70 -16.51
C HIS A 263 -5.40 22.73 -15.45
N PHE A 264 -6.34 23.48 -14.86
CA PHE A 264 -6.02 24.40 -13.77
C PHE A 264 -5.55 23.67 -12.50
N LEU A 265 -6.22 22.58 -12.12
CA LEU A 265 -5.78 21.74 -11.00
C LEU A 265 -4.38 21.16 -11.26
N GLY A 266 -4.09 20.75 -12.49
CA GLY A 266 -2.75 20.33 -12.90
C GLY A 266 -1.71 21.45 -12.81
N TYR A 267 -2.07 22.65 -13.23
CA TYR A 267 -1.21 23.84 -13.08
C TYR A 267 -0.89 24.14 -11.61
N LEU A 268 -1.89 24.04 -10.71
CA LEU A 268 -1.67 24.21 -9.27
C LEU A 268 -0.77 23.10 -8.70
N ALA A 269 -1.02 21.84 -9.07
CA ALA A 269 -0.20 20.72 -8.64
C ALA A 269 1.26 20.87 -9.09
N TYR A 270 1.49 21.36 -10.31
CA TYR A 270 2.83 21.64 -10.83
C TYR A 270 3.51 22.81 -10.10
N ALA A 271 2.78 23.87 -9.79
CA ALA A 271 3.31 24.99 -9.00
C ALA A 271 3.69 24.54 -7.57
N MET A 272 2.92 23.66 -6.95
CA MET A 272 3.29 23.03 -5.67
C MET A 272 4.54 22.17 -5.82
N CYS A 273 4.63 21.36 -6.86
CA CYS A 273 5.78 20.52 -7.14
C CYS A 273 7.06 21.38 -7.34
N GLN A 274 6.99 22.47 -8.12
CA GLN A 274 8.12 23.37 -8.34
C GLN A 274 8.59 24.07 -7.07
N LYS A 275 7.66 24.41 -6.17
CA LYS A 275 7.97 25.03 -4.89
C LYS A 275 8.46 24.01 -3.85
N ASP A 276 8.21 22.72 -4.10
CA ASP A 276 8.37 21.61 -3.16
C ASP A 276 7.63 21.84 -1.82
N GLU A 277 6.50 22.55 -1.91
CA GLU A 277 5.59 22.83 -0.80
C GLU A 277 4.15 22.51 -1.28
N TYR A 278 3.47 21.63 -0.56
CA TYR A 278 2.16 21.10 -0.97
C TYR A 278 0.98 21.92 -0.44
N PHE A 279 1.19 23.19 -0.28
CA PHE A 279 0.17 24.20 0.04
C PHE A 279 0.58 25.58 -0.50
N PHE A 280 -0.40 26.46 -0.61
CA PHE A 280 -0.23 27.88 -0.86
C PHE A 280 -0.86 28.68 0.25
N SER A 281 -0.35 29.90 0.53
CA SER A 281 -1.14 30.89 1.23
C SER A 281 -2.33 31.32 0.36
N ILE A 282 -3.39 31.85 0.95
CA ILE A 282 -4.56 32.36 0.19
C ILE A 282 -4.13 33.39 -0.84
N ASP A 283 -3.17 34.28 -0.49
CA ASP A 283 -2.68 35.31 -1.40
C ASP A 283 -1.88 34.71 -2.58
N GLU A 284 -1.04 33.69 -2.31
CA GLU A 284 -0.33 32.96 -3.37
C GLU A 284 -1.31 32.23 -4.29
N PHE A 285 -2.34 31.58 -3.72
CA PHE A 285 -3.35 30.88 -4.49
C PHE A 285 -4.11 31.86 -5.39
N ASN A 286 -4.59 33.00 -4.87
CA ASN A 286 -5.26 34.02 -5.66
C ASN A 286 -4.37 34.56 -6.78
N ASN A 287 -3.09 34.78 -6.50
CA ASN A 287 -2.11 35.20 -7.50
C ASN A 287 -1.91 34.15 -8.61
N LEU A 288 -1.92 32.85 -8.26
CA LEU A 288 -1.85 31.76 -9.25
C LEU A 288 -3.12 31.69 -10.11
N VAL A 289 -4.30 31.88 -9.52
CA VAL A 289 -5.57 32.00 -10.25
C VAL A 289 -5.51 33.15 -11.26
N ASP A 290 -5.05 34.31 -10.82
CA ASP A 290 -4.91 35.49 -11.67
C ASP A 290 -3.91 35.26 -12.81
N LYS A 291 -2.74 34.71 -12.52
CA LYS A 291 -1.72 34.37 -13.52
C LYS A 291 -2.24 33.36 -14.55
N TYR A 292 -3.02 32.38 -14.09
CA TYR A 292 -3.63 31.39 -14.98
C TYR A 292 -4.64 32.04 -15.93
N HIS A 293 -5.52 32.92 -15.41
CA HIS A 293 -6.47 33.67 -16.22
C HIS A 293 -5.77 34.56 -17.25
N ASP A 294 -4.73 35.29 -16.84
CA ASP A 294 -3.95 36.12 -17.75
C ASP A 294 -3.26 35.29 -18.85
N LYS A 295 -2.63 34.16 -18.48
CA LYS A 295 -1.97 33.26 -19.43
C LYS A 295 -2.93 32.65 -20.45
N LYS A 296 -4.18 32.40 -20.05
CA LYS A 296 -5.20 31.80 -20.93
C LYS A 296 -6.15 32.82 -21.58
N GLY A 297 -5.99 34.12 -21.27
CA GLY A 297 -6.84 35.18 -21.79
C GLY A 297 -8.28 35.16 -21.23
N PHE A 298 -8.47 34.66 -20.03
CA PHE A 298 -9.79 34.61 -19.37
C PHE A 298 -10.08 35.92 -18.63
N LYS A 299 -11.39 36.33 -18.60
CA LYS A 299 -11.80 37.53 -17.86
C LYS A 299 -11.82 37.26 -16.36
N LYS A 300 -11.10 38.06 -15.56
CA LYS A 300 -10.97 37.92 -14.09
C LYS A 300 -12.27 38.21 -13.32
N SER A 301 -13.13 39.09 -13.80
CA SER A 301 -14.15 39.74 -13.00
C SER A 301 -15.47 38.97 -12.79
N GLU A 302 -15.63 37.80 -13.40
CA GLU A 302 -16.95 37.12 -13.43
C GLU A 302 -16.92 35.65 -12.99
N SER A 303 -15.77 35.11 -12.65
CA SER A 303 -15.65 33.69 -12.37
C SER A 303 -15.40 33.40 -10.91
N LYS A 304 -16.38 32.79 -10.26
CA LYS A 304 -16.17 31.96 -9.07
C LYS A 304 -15.57 30.58 -9.49
N PHE A 305 -14.61 30.63 -10.44
CA PHE A 305 -14.00 29.45 -11.05
C PHE A 305 -13.36 28.53 -10.02
N ASP A 306 -12.73 29.11 -9.03
CA ASP A 306 -12.03 28.44 -7.92
C ASP A 306 -12.98 27.89 -6.85
N VAL A 307 -14.17 28.49 -6.69
CA VAL A 307 -15.11 28.12 -5.62
C VAL A 307 -15.58 26.68 -5.75
N ILE A 308 -15.77 26.18 -6.98
CA ILE A 308 -16.21 24.80 -7.23
C ILE A 308 -15.25 23.76 -6.64
N PHE A 309 -13.96 24.04 -6.63
CA PHE A 309 -12.95 23.08 -6.10
C PHE A 309 -13.05 22.92 -4.58
N PHE A 310 -13.46 23.99 -3.89
CA PHE A 310 -13.73 23.96 -2.45
C PHE A 310 -15.08 23.35 -2.14
N GLU A 311 -16.12 23.69 -2.88
CA GLU A 311 -17.47 23.12 -2.75
C GLU A 311 -17.48 21.60 -2.97
N LYS A 312 -16.69 21.12 -3.94
CA LYS A 312 -16.53 19.69 -4.25
C LYS A 312 -15.44 19.00 -3.42
N ASN A 313 -14.84 19.70 -2.46
CA ASN A 313 -13.81 19.19 -1.57
C ASN A 313 -12.59 18.59 -2.32
N ILE A 314 -12.22 19.14 -3.46
CA ILE A 314 -10.98 18.83 -4.19
C ILE A 314 -9.84 19.64 -3.59
N LEU A 315 -10.09 20.92 -3.32
CA LEU A 315 -9.21 21.79 -2.56
C LEU A 315 -9.84 22.08 -1.19
N CYS A 316 -8.98 22.28 -0.19
CA CYS A 316 -9.35 22.62 1.18
C CYS A 316 -8.66 23.88 1.63
N ILE A 317 -9.30 24.62 2.53
CA ILE A 317 -8.70 25.74 3.25
C ILE A 317 -8.57 25.36 4.72
N ASN A 318 -7.40 25.56 5.28
CA ASN A 318 -7.17 25.45 6.73
C ASN A 318 -6.37 26.65 7.20
N GLY A 319 -7.00 27.53 7.96
CA GLY A 319 -6.43 28.83 8.31
C GLY A 319 -6.18 29.67 7.08
N THR A 320 -4.92 29.98 6.81
CA THR A 320 -4.49 30.76 5.62
C THR A 320 -3.93 29.90 4.49
N CYS A 321 -4.01 28.56 4.60
CA CYS A 321 -3.40 27.65 3.64
C CYS A 321 -4.46 26.96 2.76
N VAL A 322 -4.18 26.93 1.44
CA VAL A 322 -4.94 26.20 0.43
C VAL A 322 -4.14 24.98 -0.02
N TYR A 323 -4.77 23.80 -0.07
CA TYR A 323 -4.11 22.54 -0.44
C TYR A 323 -5.12 21.55 -1.02
N PHE A 324 -4.63 20.51 -1.70
CA PHE A 324 -5.47 19.41 -2.17
C PHE A 324 -6.01 18.59 -0.99
N SER A 325 -7.30 18.27 -1.02
CA SER A 325 -7.96 17.47 0.03
C SER A 325 -7.37 16.06 0.15
N ASN A 326 -6.83 15.55 -0.95
CA ASN A 326 -6.21 14.24 -1.03
C ASN A 326 -4.99 14.26 -1.95
N THR A 327 -3.94 13.56 -1.56
CA THR A 327 -2.67 13.53 -2.28
C THR A 327 -2.79 12.81 -3.61
N SER A 328 -3.59 11.73 -3.70
CA SER A 328 -3.79 11.02 -4.98
C SER A 328 -4.51 11.88 -6.03
N ILE A 329 -5.38 12.81 -5.59
CA ILE A 329 -5.97 13.80 -6.51
C ILE A 329 -4.89 14.71 -7.07
N MET A 330 -4.00 15.21 -6.22
CA MET A 330 -2.89 16.08 -6.64
C MET A 330 -1.96 15.37 -7.61
N GLU A 331 -1.54 14.13 -7.29
CA GLU A 331 -0.66 13.31 -8.12
C GLU A 331 -1.28 13.02 -9.49
N TYR A 332 -2.58 12.66 -9.51
CA TYR A 332 -3.30 12.49 -10.75
C TYR A 332 -3.35 13.78 -11.58
N CYS A 333 -3.64 14.92 -10.94
CA CYS A 333 -3.65 16.22 -11.63
C CYS A 333 -2.28 16.58 -12.17
N LEU A 334 -1.20 16.30 -11.43
CA LEU A 334 0.18 16.49 -11.88
C LEU A 334 0.52 15.61 -13.08
N ALA A 335 0.18 14.32 -13.01
CA ALA A 335 0.34 13.35 -14.09
C ALA A 335 -0.42 13.77 -15.36
N SER A 336 -1.66 14.21 -15.20
CA SER A 336 -2.47 14.71 -16.31
C SER A 336 -1.88 15.98 -16.95
N TYR A 337 -1.32 16.86 -16.13
CA TYR A 337 -0.67 18.09 -16.62
C TYR A 337 0.60 17.81 -17.41
N ALA A 338 1.35 16.77 -17.05
CA ALA A 338 2.57 16.34 -17.77
C ALA A 338 2.30 15.94 -19.23
N ILE A 339 1.06 15.62 -19.59
CA ILE A 339 0.67 15.33 -21.00
C ILE A 339 0.87 16.58 -21.88
N SER A 340 0.61 17.77 -21.34
CA SER A 340 0.69 19.04 -22.05
C SER A 340 1.90 19.90 -21.68
N GLU A 341 2.70 19.50 -20.69
CA GLU A 341 3.85 20.23 -20.17
C GLU A 341 5.13 19.37 -20.30
N PRO A 342 5.90 19.52 -21.41
CA PRO A 342 7.08 18.69 -21.66
C PRO A 342 8.14 18.78 -20.57
N THR A 343 8.35 19.95 -19.96
CA THR A 343 9.35 20.15 -18.90
C THR A 343 9.00 19.35 -17.65
N LEU A 344 7.72 19.21 -17.33
CA LEU A 344 7.27 18.35 -16.23
C LEU A 344 7.47 16.86 -16.58
N TYR A 345 7.14 16.46 -17.80
CA TYR A 345 7.38 15.09 -18.26
C TYR A 345 8.87 14.71 -18.16
N GLU A 346 9.75 15.58 -18.64
CA GLU A 346 11.21 15.39 -18.56
C GLU A 346 11.68 15.31 -17.10
N LEU A 347 11.16 16.16 -16.21
CA LEU A 347 11.45 16.11 -14.78
C LEU A 347 11.03 14.78 -14.15
N MET A 348 9.82 14.32 -14.45
CA MET A 348 9.26 13.06 -13.91
C MET A 348 10.01 11.82 -14.42
N THR A 349 10.52 11.85 -15.65
CA THR A 349 11.16 10.70 -16.30
C THR A 349 12.69 10.73 -16.22
N ALA A 350 13.28 11.78 -15.69
CA ALA A 350 14.73 11.92 -15.54
C ALA A 350 15.30 10.84 -14.61
N LYS A 351 16.42 10.22 -15.01
CA LYS A 351 17.14 9.23 -14.20
C LYS A 351 17.50 9.82 -12.83
N GLY A 352 17.30 9.04 -11.78
CA GLY A 352 17.51 9.47 -10.39
C GLY A 352 16.36 10.28 -9.80
N ASN A 353 15.40 10.73 -10.60
CA ASN A 353 14.24 11.49 -10.12
C ASN A 353 12.92 10.71 -10.24
N ARG A 354 12.85 9.70 -11.09
CA ARG A 354 11.65 8.88 -11.35
C ARG A 354 11.07 8.24 -10.08
N SER A 355 11.93 7.82 -9.15
CA SER A 355 11.52 7.27 -7.87
C SER A 355 10.70 8.24 -7.00
N ASN A 356 10.80 9.54 -7.27
CA ASN A 356 9.99 10.56 -6.61
C ASN A 356 8.58 10.70 -7.21
N PHE A 357 8.37 10.16 -8.43
CA PHE A 357 7.14 10.29 -9.21
C PHE A 357 6.50 8.94 -9.58
N ILE A 358 6.70 7.90 -8.77
CA ILE A 358 6.19 6.53 -9.05
C ILE A 358 4.68 6.55 -9.29
N HIS A 359 3.92 7.24 -8.44
CA HIS A 359 2.46 7.31 -8.55
C HIS A 359 2.01 8.14 -9.76
N GLU A 360 2.65 9.27 -9.99
CA GLU A 360 2.35 10.12 -11.15
C GLU A 360 2.66 9.39 -12.46
N LEU A 361 3.76 8.64 -12.53
CA LEU A 361 4.10 7.85 -13.71
C LEU A 361 3.11 6.68 -13.92
N SER A 362 2.60 6.08 -12.83
CA SER A 362 1.51 5.11 -12.91
C SER A 362 0.23 5.75 -13.45
N PHE A 363 -0.20 6.89 -12.90
CA PHE A 363 -1.35 7.63 -13.42
C PHE A 363 -1.15 8.07 -14.86
N TYR A 364 0.02 8.64 -15.18
CA TYR A 364 0.37 9.09 -16.53
C TYR A 364 0.22 7.96 -17.55
N SER A 365 0.84 6.80 -17.30
CA SER A 365 0.73 5.64 -18.19
C SER A 365 -0.70 5.10 -18.32
N GLY A 366 -1.52 5.25 -17.28
CA GLY A 366 -2.93 4.81 -17.28
C GLY A 366 -3.89 5.71 -18.04
N ILE A 367 -3.52 6.99 -18.27
CA ILE A 367 -4.39 7.98 -18.94
C ILE A 367 -3.97 8.31 -20.37
N ILE A 368 -2.70 8.14 -20.73
CA ILE A 368 -2.25 8.34 -22.12
C ILE A 368 -2.59 7.15 -22.98
N PRO A 369 -2.91 7.38 -24.26
CA PRO A 369 -3.17 6.27 -25.20
C PRO A 369 -1.93 5.40 -25.46
N ASP A 370 -0.76 6.01 -25.65
CA ASP A 370 0.48 5.34 -25.99
C ASP A 370 1.61 5.71 -25.04
N CYS A 371 2.11 4.72 -24.30
CA CYS A 371 3.23 4.87 -23.37
C CYS A 371 4.55 4.24 -23.89
N SER A 372 4.65 3.90 -25.19
CA SER A 372 5.81 3.22 -25.78
C SER A 372 7.13 3.96 -25.55
N LYS A 373 7.12 5.31 -25.60
CA LYS A 373 8.33 6.09 -25.35
C LYS A 373 8.88 5.86 -23.94
N LEU A 374 8.00 5.88 -22.95
CA LEU A 374 8.38 5.65 -21.55
C LEU A 374 8.82 4.20 -21.34
N LEU A 375 8.05 3.23 -21.89
CA LEU A 375 8.38 1.80 -21.84
C LEU A 375 9.77 1.51 -22.40
N ASN A 376 10.08 2.02 -23.59
CA ASN A 376 11.37 1.78 -24.25
C ASN A 376 12.53 2.36 -23.43
N SER A 377 12.38 3.59 -22.91
CA SER A 377 13.41 4.21 -22.06
C SER A 377 13.70 3.41 -20.80
N LEU A 378 12.66 2.89 -20.12
CA LEU A 378 12.83 2.04 -18.94
C LEU A 378 13.42 0.67 -19.29
N ASN A 379 12.97 0.08 -20.41
CA ASN A 379 13.46 -1.19 -20.92
C ASN A 379 14.96 -1.18 -21.22
N ASP A 380 15.45 -0.14 -21.88
CA ASP A 380 16.86 -0.03 -22.27
C ASP A 380 17.77 -0.04 -21.05
N GLU A 381 17.36 0.61 -19.97
CA GLU A 381 18.12 0.66 -18.72
C GLU A 381 18.08 -0.67 -17.98
N ILE A 382 16.90 -1.29 -17.88
CA ILE A 382 16.76 -2.62 -17.24
C ILE A 382 17.55 -3.68 -18.00
N THR A 383 17.46 -3.67 -19.33
CA THR A 383 18.16 -4.64 -20.19
C THR A 383 19.67 -4.49 -20.07
N SER A 384 20.21 -3.26 -20.01
CA SER A 384 21.64 -3.05 -19.82
C SER A 384 22.11 -3.62 -18.48
N THR A 385 21.38 -3.40 -17.39
CA THR A 385 21.70 -3.93 -16.06
C THR A 385 21.65 -5.47 -16.05
N ILE A 386 20.66 -6.08 -16.70
CA ILE A 386 20.54 -7.54 -16.79
C ILE A 386 21.71 -8.13 -17.57
N LEU A 387 22.08 -7.55 -18.73
CA LEU A 387 23.17 -8.06 -19.58
C LEU A 387 24.52 -8.03 -18.86
N GLU A 388 24.77 -7.03 -18.04
CA GLU A 388 25.99 -6.92 -17.24
C GLU A 388 26.07 -7.96 -16.10
N ASN A 389 24.96 -8.61 -15.74
CA ASN A 389 24.82 -9.47 -14.58
C ASN A 389 24.14 -10.84 -14.88
N MET A 390 24.35 -11.37 -16.08
CA MET A 390 23.75 -12.65 -16.51
C MET A 390 24.15 -13.84 -15.63
N ASP A 391 25.33 -13.79 -14.99
CA ASP A 391 25.81 -14.81 -14.06
C ASP A 391 24.85 -15.01 -12.86
N ILE A 392 24.29 -13.94 -12.32
CA ILE A 392 23.30 -14.00 -11.23
C ILE A 392 22.04 -14.74 -11.67
N LEU A 393 21.55 -14.47 -12.88
CA LEU A 393 20.37 -15.16 -13.42
C LEU A 393 20.63 -16.66 -13.65
N ASP A 394 21.82 -17.03 -14.09
CA ASP A 394 22.19 -18.44 -14.28
C ASP A 394 22.40 -19.18 -12.93
N GLU A 395 22.83 -18.47 -11.89
CA GLU A 395 22.88 -18.99 -10.50
C GLU A 395 21.49 -19.29 -9.96
N ILE A 396 20.54 -18.40 -10.17
CA ILE A 396 19.15 -18.54 -9.69
C ILE A 396 18.46 -19.75 -10.35
N GLU A 397 18.70 -19.99 -11.63
CA GLU A 397 18.13 -21.16 -12.31
C GLU A 397 18.66 -22.50 -11.73
N LYS A 398 19.78 -22.45 -11.01
CA LYS A 398 20.39 -23.59 -10.28
C LYS A 398 20.08 -23.57 -8.78
N LEU A 399 19.05 -22.80 -8.37
CA LEU A 399 18.66 -22.69 -6.96
C LEU A 399 18.45 -24.08 -6.35
N SER A 400 19.15 -24.36 -5.25
CA SER A 400 18.99 -25.56 -4.44
C SER A 400 18.45 -25.23 -3.06
N ILE A 401 17.45 -25.99 -2.63
CA ILE A 401 16.74 -25.81 -1.35
C ILE A 401 16.94 -27.06 -0.51
N ASN A 402 17.73 -26.97 0.55
CA ASN A 402 18.08 -28.10 1.42
C ASN A 402 17.11 -28.28 2.60
N LEU A 403 15.99 -27.54 2.64
CA LEU A 403 15.00 -27.68 3.69
C LEU A 403 14.17 -28.96 3.44
N GLU A 404 14.15 -29.85 4.46
CA GLU A 404 13.28 -31.03 4.43
C GLU A 404 11.88 -30.68 4.98
N PHE A 405 10.86 -30.87 4.17
CA PHE A 405 9.48 -30.78 4.62
C PHE A 405 9.06 -32.08 5.32
N ASP A 406 9.08 -32.08 6.65
CA ASP A 406 8.68 -33.26 7.42
C ASP A 406 7.15 -33.42 7.43
N ILE A 407 6.69 -34.33 6.60
CA ILE A 407 5.25 -34.66 6.45
C ILE A 407 4.71 -35.47 7.64
N LYS A 408 5.59 -35.97 8.53
CA LYS A 408 5.23 -36.99 9.54
C LYS A 408 5.00 -36.45 10.97
N LYS A 409 5.31 -35.19 11.27
CA LYS A 409 5.40 -34.71 12.66
C LYS A 409 4.11 -34.22 13.33
N ASP A 410 2.97 -34.27 12.66
CA ASP A 410 1.72 -33.78 13.27
C ASP A 410 0.85 -34.91 13.83
N THR A 411 0.84 -35.02 15.16
CA THR A 411 -0.20 -35.71 15.92
C THR A 411 -1.48 -34.91 15.91
N PHE A 412 -2.43 -35.28 15.05
CA PHE A 412 -3.71 -34.58 14.90
C PHE A 412 -4.70 -34.97 16.01
N LYS A 413 -5.23 -33.96 16.71
CA LYS A 413 -6.52 -34.05 17.39
C LYS A 413 -7.63 -33.87 16.37
N GLU A 414 -8.62 -34.75 16.39
CA GLU A 414 -9.77 -34.72 15.50
C GLU A 414 -10.53 -33.41 15.62
N ALA A 415 -10.53 -32.62 14.55
CA ALA A 415 -11.46 -31.52 14.40
C ALA A 415 -12.37 -31.85 13.21
N ILE A 416 -13.56 -32.28 13.50
CA ILE A 416 -14.66 -32.44 12.54
C ILE A 416 -15.15 -31.06 12.20
N ILE A 417 -15.00 -30.62 10.96
CA ILE A 417 -15.54 -29.32 10.52
C ILE A 417 -16.44 -29.55 9.32
N ASN A 418 -17.75 -29.59 9.60
CA ASN A 418 -18.77 -29.20 8.66
C ASN A 418 -19.01 -27.69 8.83
N ASN A 419 -18.10 -26.85 8.40
CA ASN A 419 -18.27 -25.41 8.55
C ASN A 419 -18.68 -24.80 7.23
N ARG A 420 -19.92 -24.38 7.14
CA ARG A 420 -20.33 -23.25 6.33
C ARG A 420 -19.90 -22.02 7.13
N TYR A 421 -18.90 -21.31 6.65
CA TYR A 421 -18.47 -20.06 7.25
C TYR A 421 -19.61 -19.04 7.22
N SER A 422 -19.89 -18.39 8.34
CA SER A 422 -20.77 -17.22 8.39
C SER A 422 -20.16 -16.07 7.61
N ILE A 423 -20.95 -15.05 7.28
CA ILE A 423 -20.44 -13.84 6.61
C ILE A 423 -19.36 -13.17 7.47
N GLU A 424 -19.54 -13.18 8.79
CA GLU A 424 -18.59 -12.63 9.76
C GLU A 424 -17.27 -13.41 9.76
N GLU A 425 -17.32 -14.74 9.73
CA GLU A 425 -16.12 -15.58 9.64
C GLU A 425 -15.39 -15.38 8.31
N VAL A 426 -16.09 -15.27 7.19
CA VAL A 426 -15.49 -14.94 5.90
C VAL A 426 -14.82 -13.55 5.93
N ASP A 427 -15.42 -12.59 6.64
CA ASP A 427 -14.83 -11.27 6.79
C ASP A 427 -13.56 -11.33 7.65
N GLU A 428 -13.57 -12.03 8.77
CA GLU A 428 -12.41 -12.22 9.64
C GLU A 428 -11.25 -12.91 8.91
N LEU A 429 -11.55 -13.91 8.12
CA LEU A 429 -10.56 -14.68 7.37
C LEU A 429 -10.03 -13.95 6.12
N THR A 430 -10.87 -13.11 5.48
CA THR A 430 -10.44 -12.25 4.38
C THR A 430 -9.62 -11.06 4.88
N GLU A 431 -9.76 -10.71 6.13
CA GLU A 431 -8.96 -9.68 6.79
C GLU A 431 -7.48 -10.06 6.85
N LEU A 432 -7.13 -11.32 6.97
CA LEU A 432 -5.75 -11.79 6.90
C LEU A 432 -5.10 -11.57 5.52
N LYS A 433 -5.90 -11.47 4.45
CA LYS A 433 -5.39 -11.27 3.06
C LYS A 433 -4.94 -9.84 2.75
N THR A 434 -5.41 -8.85 3.50
CA THR A 434 -5.05 -7.45 3.26
C THR A 434 -3.67 -7.09 3.79
N PHE A 435 -3.00 -8.01 4.47
CA PHE A 435 -1.66 -7.80 5.03
C PHE A 435 -0.57 -7.58 3.96
N ASP A 436 -0.77 -8.09 2.73
CA ASP A 436 0.28 -8.18 1.71
C ASP A 436 0.11 -7.22 0.53
N GLN A 437 -0.83 -6.28 0.56
CA GLN A 437 -0.92 -5.26 -0.48
C GLN A 437 0.06 -4.11 -0.19
N GLU A 438 1.31 -4.35 -0.54
CA GLU A 438 2.33 -3.30 -0.55
C GLU A 438 2.07 -2.32 -1.69
N HIS A 439 1.69 -1.11 -1.33
CA HIS A 439 1.74 0.02 -2.27
C HIS A 439 2.99 0.83 -1.96
N SER A 440 3.72 1.16 -3.03
CA SER A 440 4.94 1.96 -2.92
C SER A 440 4.66 3.27 -2.18
N PRO A 441 5.52 3.63 -1.27
CA PRO A 441 5.33 4.78 -0.42
C PRO A 441 5.64 6.09 -1.15
N MET A 442 4.90 7.13 -0.80
CA MET A 442 5.11 8.47 -1.32
C MET A 442 6.29 9.16 -0.63
N LYS A 443 7.21 9.72 -1.39
CA LYS A 443 8.16 10.73 -0.88
C LYS A 443 7.44 12.07 -0.74
N ILE A 444 7.67 12.77 0.36
CA ILE A 444 7.02 14.06 0.65
C ILE A 444 7.66 15.20 -0.13
N SER A 445 8.97 15.13 -0.37
CA SER A 445 9.69 16.07 -1.24
C SER A 445 10.01 15.39 -2.57
N LYS A 446 9.64 16.04 -3.68
CA LYS A 446 9.83 15.51 -5.03
C LYS A 446 11.04 16.09 -5.76
N ILE A 447 11.55 17.23 -5.31
CA ILE A 447 12.64 17.95 -5.98
C ILE A 447 13.87 18.10 -5.08
N ASN A 448 13.67 18.32 -3.79
CA ASN A 448 14.76 18.60 -2.83
C ASN A 448 15.15 17.40 -1.95
N SER A 449 14.73 16.18 -2.30
CA SER A 449 15.24 15.01 -1.61
C SER A 449 16.74 14.89 -1.88
N VAL A 450 17.53 14.87 -0.79
CA VAL A 450 18.94 14.47 -0.85
C VAL A 450 19.04 13.22 -1.71
N GLU A 451 20.00 13.19 -2.63
CA GLU A 451 20.27 12.12 -3.58
C GLU A 451 20.26 10.71 -2.92
N GLU A 452 19.08 10.16 -2.69
CA GLU A 452 18.93 8.72 -2.64
C GLU A 452 19.00 8.25 -4.09
N SER A 453 20.06 7.57 -4.44
CA SER A 453 20.20 6.96 -5.76
C SER A 453 18.97 6.10 -6.02
N GLU A 454 18.31 6.32 -7.16
CA GLU A 454 17.21 5.48 -7.62
C GLU A 454 17.60 4.00 -7.54
N SER A 455 16.86 3.22 -6.77
CA SER A 455 17.14 1.79 -6.64
C SER A 455 16.65 1.05 -7.90
N PHE A 456 17.32 -0.05 -8.23
CA PHE A 456 16.86 -0.91 -9.34
C PHE A 456 15.43 -1.43 -9.09
N MET A 457 15.05 -1.61 -7.82
CA MET A 457 13.69 -2.00 -7.47
C MET A 457 12.66 -0.90 -7.77
N ASP A 458 12.98 0.38 -7.51
CA ASP A 458 12.09 1.50 -7.89
C ASP A 458 11.88 1.55 -9.41
N LEU A 459 12.95 1.33 -10.16
CA LEU A 459 12.89 1.25 -11.62
C LEU A 459 11.96 0.12 -12.10
N LEU A 460 12.07 -1.07 -11.48
CA LEU A 460 11.19 -2.20 -11.77
C LEU A 460 9.73 -1.93 -11.39
N LEU A 461 9.48 -1.26 -10.26
CA LEU A 461 8.13 -0.89 -9.85
C LEU A 461 7.46 0.04 -10.88
N ILE A 462 8.18 1.07 -11.32
CA ILE A 462 7.68 1.99 -12.36
C ILE A 462 7.42 1.21 -13.64
N TYR A 463 8.39 0.40 -14.08
CA TYR A 463 8.30 -0.35 -15.34
C TYR A 463 7.11 -1.32 -15.34
N GLY A 464 6.90 -2.08 -14.27
CA GLY A 464 5.77 -2.99 -14.14
C GLY A 464 4.42 -2.28 -14.24
N ASN A 465 4.27 -1.13 -13.56
CA ASN A 465 3.06 -0.31 -13.63
C ASN A 465 2.81 0.23 -15.05
N VAL A 466 3.85 0.64 -15.76
CA VAL A 466 3.72 1.10 -17.14
C VAL A 466 3.34 -0.04 -18.07
N ILE A 467 3.93 -1.25 -17.93
CA ILE A 467 3.55 -2.46 -18.68
C ILE A 467 2.07 -2.79 -18.48
N LYS A 468 1.61 -2.79 -17.22
CA LYS A 468 0.21 -3.04 -16.86
C LYS A 468 -0.76 -2.14 -17.63
N ASN A 469 -0.40 -0.88 -17.82
CA ASN A 469 -1.21 0.16 -18.45
C ASN A 469 -1.02 0.22 -19.99
N ALA A 470 -0.06 -0.50 -20.57
CA ALA A 470 0.29 -0.46 -21.98
C ALA A 470 -0.72 -1.22 -22.87
N GLU A 471 -1.97 -0.73 -22.93
CA GLU A 471 -3.06 -1.45 -23.62
C GLU A 471 -2.89 -1.49 -25.15
N ILE A 472 -2.37 -0.42 -25.76
CA ILE A 472 -2.28 -0.25 -27.21
C ILE A 472 -0.97 -0.79 -27.79
N VAL A 473 0.04 -1.01 -26.95
CA VAL A 473 1.34 -1.55 -27.40
C VAL A 473 1.16 -2.94 -28.02
N ASP A 474 1.84 -3.19 -29.15
CA ASP A 474 1.77 -4.44 -29.87
C ASP A 474 2.20 -5.64 -29.02
N LYS A 475 1.62 -6.82 -29.31
CA LYS A 475 1.84 -8.06 -28.58
C LYS A 475 3.33 -8.42 -28.43
N GLU A 476 4.10 -8.33 -29.53
CA GLU A 476 5.53 -8.68 -29.51
C GLU A 476 6.33 -7.71 -28.61
N GLN A 477 6.00 -6.43 -28.62
CA GLN A 477 6.61 -5.46 -27.73
C GLN A 477 6.22 -5.73 -26.26
N LYS A 478 4.93 -6.01 -25.98
CA LYS A 478 4.49 -6.42 -24.63
C LYS A 478 5.26 -7.63 -24.12
N LYS A 479 5.52 -8.61 -25.01
CA LYS A 479 6.27 -9.82 -24.68
C LYS A 479 7.69 -9.48 -24.27
N ILE A 480 8.41 -8.66 -25.04
CA ILE A 480 9.77 -8.21 -24.73
C ILE A 480 9.80 -7.47 -23.38
N HIS A 481 8.87 -6.52 -23.18
CA HIS A 481 8.83 -5.75 -21.95
C HIS A 481 8.52 -6.61 -20.72
N LEU A 482 7.56 -7.52 -20.82
CA LEU A 482 7.22 -8.43 -19.74
C LEU A 482 8.35 -9.41 -19.43
N GLU A 483 9.01 -9.94 -20.46
CA GLU A 483 10.19 -10.80 -20.33
C GLU A 483 11.30 -10.12 -19.54
N ASN A 484 11.70 -8.91 -19.97
CA ASN A 484 12.75 -8.14 -19.30
C ASN A 484 12.35 -7.72 -17.86
N TYR A 485 11.07 -7.45 -17.63
CA TYR A 485 10.57 -7.19 -16.28
C TYR A 485 10.73 -8.42 -15.38
N ILE A 486 10.33 -9.61 -15.84
CA ILE A 486 10.47 -10.86 -15.07
C ILE A 486 11.94 -11.20 -14.82
N LEU A 487 12.81 -11.04 -15.81
CA LEU A 487 14.25 -11.25 -15.65
C LEU A 487 14.85 -10.23 -14.67
N GLY A 488 14.41 -8.98 -14.71
CA GLY A 488 14.80 -7.95 -13.75
C GLY A 488 14.39 -8.28 -12.31
N MET A 489 13.18 -8.79 -12.11
CA MET A 489 12.71 -9.24 -10.80
C MET A 489 13.47 -10.48 -10.31
N ASN A 490 13.81 -11.41 -11.20
CA ASN A 490 14.65 -12.54 -10.88
C ASN A 490 16.08 -12.09 -10.49
N PHE A 491 16.66 -11.16 -11.24
CA PHE A 491 17.94 -10.55 -10.90
C PHE A 491 17.92 -9.90 -9.51
N GLN A 492 16.87 -9.11 -9.22
CA GLN A 492 16.70 -8.50 -7.90
C GLN A 492 16.63 -9.56 -6.77
N PHE A 493 15.93 -10.67 -7.02
CA PHE A 493 15.94 -11.80 -6.11
C PHE A 493 17.35 -12.32 -5.83
N GLY A 494 18.15 -12.55 -6.88
CA GLY A 494 19.53 -13.02 -6.76
C GLY A 494 20.43 -12.04 -6.01
N LEU A 495 20.27 -10.75 -6.26
CA LEU A 495 21.01 -9.70 -5.57
C LEU A 495 20.70 -9.71 -4.06
N ILE A 496 19.42 -9.72 -3.69
CA ILE A 496 19.00 -9.79 -2.29
C ILE A 496 19.54 -11.06 -1.62
N MET A 497 19.50 -12.19 -2.30
CA MET A 497 20.07 -13.45 -1.77
C MET A 497 21.57 -13.35 -1.52
N LYS A 498 22.34 -12.76 -2.46
CA LYS A 498 23.78 -12.55 -2.29
C LYS A 498 24.09 -11.62 -1.10
N GLU A 499 23.41 -10.49 -1.03
CA GLU A 499 23.58 -9.50 0.05
C GLU A 499 23.22 -10.10 1.41
N PHE A 500 22.12 -10.85 1.48
CA PHE A 500 21.67 -11.48 2.72
C PHE A 500 22.61 -12.58 3.18
N ALA A 501 23.13 -13.41 2.27
CA ALA A 501 24.13 -14.42 2.59
C ALA A 501 25.43 -13.78 3.11
N ALA A 502 25.90 -12.70 2.48
CA ALA A 502 27.05 -11.94 2.95
C ALA A 502 26.80 -11.32 4.34
N TYR A 503 25.61 -10.75 4.56
CA TYR A 503 25.20 -10.22 5.86
C TYR A 503 25.22 -11.28 6.95
N LEU A 504 24.60 -12.44 6.73
CA LEU A 504 24.63 -13.55 7.70
C LEU A 504 26.04 -14.04 7.99
N THR A 505 26.91 -14.10 6.97
CA THR A 505 28.31 -14.51 7.14
C THR A 505 29.10 -13.52 8.01
N SER A 506 28.81 -12.23 7.90
CA SER A 506 29.47 -11.19 8.70
C SER A 506 29.02 -11.12 10.16
N LYS A 507 27.92 -11.80 10.55
CA LYS A 507 27.35 -11.76 11.90
C LYS A 507 27.87 -12.87 12.79
N THR A 508 28.09 -12.52 14.06
CA THR A 508 28.47 -13.41 15.14
C THR A 508 27.36 -13.58 16.17
N LYS A 509 27.50 -14.49 17.13
CA LYS A 509 26.51 -14.68 18.20
C LYS A 509 26.29 -13.42 19.03
N GLU A 510 27.32 -12.60 19.18
CA GLU A 510 27.28 -11.34 19.92
C GLU A 510 26.36 -10.31 19.28
N ASP A 511 26.11 -10.43 17.96
CA ASP A 511 25.22 -9.55 17.21
C ASP A 511 23.73 -9.91 17.34
N LEU A 512 23.42 -11.06 17.99
CA LEU A 512 22.03 -11.47 18.18
C LEU A 512 21.25 -10.48 19.06
N PRO A 513 19.99 -10.18 18.75
CA PRO A 513 19.12 -9.40 19.62
C PRO A 513 18.99 -10.03 21.03
N ASP A 514 18.89 -9.20 22.06
CA ASP A 514 18.81 -9.66 23.45
C ASP A 514 17.63 -10.60 23.71
N GLU A 515 16.52 -10.41 22.98
CA GLU A 515 15.35 -11.29 23.04
C GLU A 515 15.68 -12.74 22.57
N ILE A 516 16.51 -12.86 21.53
CA ILE A 516 16.93 -14.15 21.01
C ILE A 516 17.98 -14.76 21.93
N LYS A 517 18.93 -13.96 22.46
CA LYS A 517 19.89 -14.41 23.49
C LYS A 517 19.17 -14.92 24.73
N GLY A 518 18.10 -14.25 25.15
CA GLY A 518 17.26 -14.67 26.28
C GLY A 518 16.52 -15.98 26.04
N LYS A 519 16.10 -16.25 24.81
CA LYS A 519 15.46 -17.53 24.42
C LYS A 519 16.46 -18.70 24.34
N TYR A 520 17.69 -18.43 23.94
CA TYR A 520 18.75 -19.44 23.73
C TYR A 520 20.02 -19.07 24.50
N PRO A 521 20.01 -19.09 25.85
CA PRO A 521 21.10 -18.60 26.68
C PRO A 521 22.39 -19.42 26.53
N ASN A 522 22.29 -20.69 26.10
CA ASN A 522 23.38 -21.61 25.96
C ASN A 522 23.70 -22.01 24.49
N LEU A 523 23.35 -21.12 23.53
CA LEU A 523 23.55 -21.37 22.12
C LEU A 523 25.04 -21.62 21.80
N THR A 524 25.37 -22.79 21.28
CA THR A 524 26.74 -23.14 20.83
C THR A 524 27.01 -22.46 19.47
N ASP A 525 28.32 -22.43 19.07
CA ASP A 525 28.69 -21.89 17.76
C ASP A 525 28.18 -22.76 16.63
N GLU A 526 28.15 -24.08 16.79
CA GLU A 526 27.60 -25.01 15.80
C GLU A 526 26.05 -24.79 15.61
N GLU A 527 25.33 -24.60 16.71
CA GLU A 527 23.91 -24.33 16.66
C GLU A 527 23.62 -22.97 16.02
N TYR A 528 24.49 -21.97 16.28
CA TYR A 528 24.36 -20.65 15.66
C TYR A 528 24.61 -20.71 14.15
N GLU A 529 25.66 -21.39 13.70
CA GLU A 529 25.92 -21.59 12.28
C GLU A 529 24.79 -22.36 11.58
N LYS A 530 24.25 -23.39 12.24
CA LYS A 530 23.09 -24.11 11.76
C LYS A 530 21.87 -23.17 11.63
N MET A 531 21.62 -22.32 12.64
CA MET A 531 20.52 -21.34 12.60
C MET A 531 20.67 -20.37 11.43
N LYS A 532 21.88 -19.88 11.12
CA LYS A 532 22.14 -19.05 9.94
C LYS A 532 21.82 -19.79 8.65
N GLN A 533 22.24 -21.05 8.55
CA GLN A 533 21.97 -21.89 7.39
C GLN A 533 20.47 -22.15 7.20
N ASP A 534 19.76 -22.51 8.27
CA ASP A 534 18.30 -22.73 8.24
C ASP A 534 17.56 -21.44 7.86
N THR A 535 18.03 -20.28 8.33
CA THR A 535 17.49 -18.97 7.96
C THR A 535 17.69 -18.68 6.47
N LEU A 536 18.88 -18.96 5.92
CA LEU A 536 19.15 -18.78 4.50
C LEU A 536 18.25 -19.69 3.63
N GLU A 537 18.10 -20.96 4.03
CA GLU A 537 17.21 -21.90 3.34
C GLU A 537 15.74 -21.46 3.38
N LEU A 538 15.29 -20.90 4.52
CA LEU A 538 13.93 -20.35 4.64
C LEU A 538 13.71 -19.17 3.68
N ILE A 539 14.69 -18.27 3.58
CA ILE A 539 14.57 -17.09 2.69
C ILE A 539 14.56 -17.52 1.22
N LYS A 540 15.31 -18.55 0.82
CA LYS A 540 15.23 -19.13 -0.53
C LYS A 540 13.81 -19.56 -0.93
N ILE A 541 12.95 -19.84 0.04
CA ILE A 541 11.58 -20.26 -0.18
C ILE A 541 10.60 -19.07 -0.08
N VAL A 542 10.74 -18.25 0.96
CA VAL A 542 9.77 -17.18 1.25
C VAL A 542 9.93 -16.01 0.28
N LEU A 543 11.16 -15.63 -0.03
CA LEU A 543 11.44 -14.45 -0.85
C LEU A 543 10.92 -14.57 -2.30
N PRO A 544 11.06 -15.71 -3.03
CA PRO A 544 10.46 -15.85 -4.36
C PRO A 544 8.94 -15.68 -4.35
N ILE A 545 8.28 -16.16 -3.30
CA ILE A 545 6.82 -16.04 -3.15
C ILE A 545 6.42 -14.59 -2.90
N ALA A 546 7.15 -13.87 -2.04
CA ALA A 546 6.93 -12.46 -1.80
C ALA A 546 7.14 -11.63 -3.09
N ILE A 547 8.20 -11.92 -3.85
CA ILE A 547 8.46 -11.27 -5.14
C ILE A 547 7.36 -11.57 -6.16
N GLN A 548 6.82 -12.78 -6.20
CA GLN A 548 5.68 -13.09 -7.08
C GLN A 548 4.45 -12.23 -6.78
N PHE A 549 4.15 -11.95 -5.51
CA PHE A 549 3.07 -11.03 -5.17
C PHE A 549 3.36 -9.61 -5.66
N ASN A 550 4.60 -9.15 -5.53
CA ASN A 550 5.00 -7.85 -6.08
C ASN A 550 4.86 -7.82 -7.60
N ILE A 551 5.28 -8.87 -8.30
CA ILE A 551 5.08 -8.99 -9.75
C ILE A 551 3.59 -8.91 -10.10
N ALA A 552 2.75 -9.72 -9.43
CA ALA A 552 1.32 -9.74 -9.69
C ALA A 552 0.65 -8.38 -9.42
N ASN A 553 1.05 -7.69 -8.36
CA ASN A 553 0.55 -6.35 -8.03
C ASN A 553 0.96 -5.30 -9.07
N ASN A 554 2.20 -5.34 -9.53
CA ASN A 554 2.76 -4.31 -10.39
C ASN A 554 2.36 -4.49 -11.86
N VAL A 555 2.39 -5.72 -12.37
CA VAL A 555 2.18 -6.00 -13.80
C VAL A 555 0.94 -6.84 -14.08
N GLY A 556 0.30 -7.39 -13.02
CA GLY A 556 -0.84 -8.29 -13.16
C GLY A 556 -2.02 -7.64 -13.87
N SER A 557 -2.30 -8.12 -15.09
CA SER A 557 -3.45 -7.73 -15.88
C SER A 557 -3.96 -8.93 -16.67
N PRO A 558 -5.27 -9.24 -16.65
CA PRO A 558 -5.84 -10.32 -17.49
C PRO A 558 -5.54 -10.17 -18.98
N LYS A 559 -5.25 -8.94 -19.45
CA LYS A 559 -4.89 -8.64 -20.83
C LYS A 559 -3.51 -9.19 -21.26
N LEU A 560 -2.67 -9.57 -20.30
CA LEU A 560 -1.35 -10.15 -20.55
C LEU A 560 -1.37 -11.69 -20.61
N GLU A 561 -2.51 -12.34 -20.44
CA GLU A 561 -2.66 -13.79 -20.38
C GLU A 561 -1.97 -14.54 -21.53
N ILE A 562 -2.22 -14.11 -22.77
CA ILE A 562 -1.64 -14.75 -23.97
C ILE A 562 -0.12 -14.57 -23.96
N VAL A 563 0.37 -13.39 -23.64
CA VAL A 563 1.80 -13.07 -23.57
C VAL A 563 2.51 -13.92 -22.51
N ILE A 564 1.91 -14.02 -21.31
CA ILE A 564 2.44 -14.85 -20.22
C ILE A 564 2.48 -16.32 -20.63
N SER A 565 1.43 -16.83 -21.27
CA SER A 565 1.37 -18.22 -21.75
C SER A 565 2.48 -18.54 -22.76
N GLU A 566 2.76 -17.62 -23.68
CA GLU A 566 3.86 -17.79 -24.65
C GLU A 566 5.24 -17.73 -23.96
N LEU A 567 5.42 -16.87 -22.97
CA LEU A 567 6.66 -16.80 -22.18
C LEU A 567 6.86 -18.08 -21.35
N ILE A 568 5.82 -18.65 -20.75
CA ILE A 568 5.91 -19.93 -20.03
C ILE A 568 6.43 -21.03 -20.94
N GLN A 569 6.00 -21.09 -22.20
CA GLN A 569 6.51 -22.06 -23.18
C GLN A 569 7.94 -21.76 -23.61
N ALA A 570 8.29 -20.49 -23.83
CA ALA A 570 9.65 -20.09 -24.18
C ALA A 570 10.67 -20.42 -23.06
N TYR A 571 10.25 -20.30 -21.79
CA TYR A 571 11.10 -20.58 -20.63
C TYR A 571 10.94 -21.99 -20.06
N LYS A 572 10.51 -22.97 -20.86
CA LYS A 572 10.28 -24.35 -20.41
C LYS A 572 11.52 -24.98 -19.71
N ASP A 573 12.70 -24.67 -20.19
CA ASP A 573 13.96 -25.23 -19.70
C ASP A 573 14.60 -24.40 -18.55
N ARG A 574 14.14 -23.16 -18.33
CA ARG A 574 14.55 -22.30 -17.21
C ARG A 574 13.50 -22.38 -16.10
N LYS A 575 13.77 -23.31 -15.18
CA LYS A 575 12.75 -23.78 -14.22
C LYS A 575 12.27 -22.73 -13.24
N PHE A 576 13.18 -21.89 -12.72
CA PHE A 576 12.84 -20.83 -11.79
C PHE A 576 12.04 -19.72 -12.49
N THR A 577 12.51 -19.27 -13.65
CA THR A 577 11.77 -18.26 -14.45
C THR A 577 10.39 -18.79 -14.86
N ARG A 578 10.30 -20.07 -15.26
CA ARG A 578 9.02 -20.71 -15.55
C ARG A 578 8.09 -20.73 -14.33
N PHE A 579 8.61 -21.01 -13.14
CA PHE A 579 7.85 -20.95 -11.89
C PHE A 579 7.29 -19.54 -11.65
N MET A 580 8.10 -18.49 -11.80
CA MET A 580 7.67 -17.10 -11.63
C MET A 580 6.55 -16.72 -12.60
N LEU A 581 6.68 -17.07 -13.88
CA LEU A 581 5.66 -16.82 -14.91
C LEU A 581 4.38 -17.63 -14.69
N SER A 582 4.51 -18.91 -14.29
CA SER A 582 3.37 -19.80 -14.07
C SER A 582 2.47 -19.32 -12.94
N PHE A 583 3.04 -18.79 -11.86
CA PHE A 583 2.26 -18.25 -10.77
C PHE A 583 1.77 -16.82 -11.03
N LEU A 584 2.46 -16.04 -11.86
CA LEU A 584 1.87 -14.79 -12.37
C LEU A 584 0.60 -15.08 -13.19
N PHE A 585 0.62 -16.10 -14.07
CA PHE A 585 -0.56 -16.54 -14.81
C PHE A 585 -1.73 -16.92 -13.88
N CYS A 586 -1.44 -17.60 -12.77
CA CYS A 586 -2.45 -17.94 -11.77
C CYS A 586 -2.97 -16.73 -10.99
N ASP A 587 -2.09 -15.81 -10.64
CA ASP A 587 -2.40 -14.63 -9.84
C ASP A 587 -3.30 -13.63 -10.59
N ILE A 588 -3.25 -13.60 -11.93
CA ILE A 588 -4.14 -12.75 -12.74
C ILE A 588 -5.60 -13.28 -12.86
N GLY A 589 -5.90 -14.43 -12.28
CA GLY A 589 -7.28 -14.86 -12.02
C GLY A 589 -8.00 -15.50 -13.20
N ASN A 590 -7.34 -16.36 -13.98
CA ASN A 590 -7.92 -17.05 -15.12
C ASN A 590 -8.70 -18.31 -14.74
N GLY A 591 -9.81 -18.59 -15.43
CA GLY A 591 -10.67 -19.76 -15.19
C GLY A 591 -10.03 -21.14 -15.43
N SER A 592 -8.88 -21.23 -16.13
CA SER A 592 -8.17 -22.47 -16.46
C SER A 592 -7.06 -22.87 -15.47
N VAL A 593 -6.93 -22.17 -14.35
CA VAL A 593 -5.83 -22.32 -13.37
C VAL A 593 -5.66 -23.78 -12.89
N LYS A 594 -6.75 -24.50 -12.62
CA LYS A 594 -6.67 -25.90 -12.14
C LYS A 594 -5.97 -26.81 -13.13
N THR A 595 -6.43 -26.82 -14.38
CA THR A 595 -5.88 -27.66 -15.43
C THR A 595 -4.43 -27.28 -15.75
N PHE A 596 -4.14 -26.00 -15.79
CA PHE A 596 -2.80 -25.49 -16.02
C PHE A 596 -1.82 -25.95 -14.92
N LEU A 597 -2.16 -25.74 -13.64
CA LEU A 597 -1.29 -26.15 -12.52
C LEU A 597 -1.14 -27.66 -12.39
N MET A 598 -2.19 -28.45 -12.67
CA MET A 598 -2.08 -29.92 -12.71
C MET A 598 -1.04 -30.36 -13.74
N ASN A 599 -1.13 -29.84 -14.97
CA ASN A 599 -0.17 -30.15 -16.04
C ASN A 599 1.25 -29.69 -15.67
N TYR A 600 1.38 -28.49 -15.10
CA TYR A 600 2.68 -27.96 -14.68
C TYR A 600 3.32 -28.83 -13.59
N ILE A 601 2.55 -29.23 -12.56
CA ILE A 601 3.03 -30.12 -11.50
C ILE A 601 3.41 -31.49 -12.09
N GLU A 602 2.63 -32.02 -13.04
CA GLU A 602 2.92 -33.28 -13.69
C GLU A 602 4.21 -33.25 -14.50
N GLU A 603 4.49 -32.16 -15.21
CA GLU A 603 5.70 -31.98 -16.03
C GLU A 603 6.95 -31.67 -15.18
N GLU A 604 6.81 -30.98 -14.03
CA GLU A 604 7.96 -30.49 -13.25
C GLU A 604 8.72 -31.62 -12.57
N THR A 605 10.03 -31.69 -12.77
CA THR A 605 10.91 -32.73 -12.25
C THR A 605 11.85 -32.26 -11.13
N SER A 606 12.01 -30.94 -10.96
CA SER A 606 12.90 -30.38 -9.92
C SER A 606 12.25 -30.46 -8.54
N PRO A 607 12.86 -31.14 -7.56
CA PRO A 607 12.38 -31.15 -6.19
C PRO A 607 12.32 -29.76 -5.59
N ASP A 608 13.26 -28.88 -5.94
CA ASP A 608 13.34 -27.52 -5.38
C ASP A 608 12.20 -26.65 -5.89
N ILE A 609 11.87 -26.72 -7.18
CA ILE A 609 10.71 -26.03 -7.73
C ILE A 609 9.39 -26.61 -7.16
N LEU A 610 9.29 -27.92 -7.00
CA LEU A 610 8.12 -28.55 -6.37
C LEU A 610 7.94 -28.08 -4.90
N LYS A 611 9.04 -27.82 -4.15
CA LYS A 611 8.96 -27.21 -2.82
C LYS A 611 8.39 -25.79 -2.89
N LEU A 612 8.84 -24.96 -3.83
CA LEU A 612 8.30 -23.61 -4.04
C LEU A 612 6.82 -23.65 -4.43
N ILE A 613 6.43 -24.54 -5.34
CA ILE A 613 5.03 -24.76 -5.73
C ILE A 613 4.20 -25.12 -4.50
N LEU A 614 4.66 -26.06 -3.68
CA LEU A 614 3.95 -26.51 -2.49
C LEU A 614 3.71 -25.36 -1.50
N VAL A 615 4.71 -24.54 -1.25
CA VAL A 615 4.59 -23.40 -0.33
C VAL A 615 3.64 -22.34 -0.90
N LYS A 616 3.73 -22.04 -2.21
CA LYS A 616 2.81 -21.08 -2.85
C LYS A 616 1.36 -21.57 -2.82
N LEU A 617 1.12 -22.85 -3.09
CA LEU A 617 -0.21 -23.45 -2.98
C LEU A 617 -0.73 -23.43 -1.54
N GLY A 618 0.14 -23.70 -0.55
CA GLY A 618 -0.18 -23.56 0.87
C GLY A 618 -0.59 -22.14 1.24
N PHE A 619 0.14 -21.15 0.71
CA PHE A 619 -0.21 -19.74 0.87
C PHE A 619 -1.58 -19.41 0.23
N TYR A 620 -1.85 -19.91 -0.98
CA TYR A 620 -3.16 -19.74 -1.62
C TYR A 620 -4.27 -20.35 -0.77
N TYR A 621 -4.07 -21.56 -0.25
CA TYR A 621 -5.06 -22.25 0.56
C TYR A 621 -5.32 -21.51 1.87
N ASN A 622 -4.27 -21.12 2.59
CA ASN A 622 -4.39 -20.53 3.93
C ASN A 622 -4.77 -19.05 3.93
N ILE A 623 -4.35 -18.28 2.92
CA ILE A 623 -4.44 -16.83 2.95
C ILE A 623 -5.21 -16.25 1.75
N TRP A 624 -4.81 -16.57 0.53
CA TRP A 624 -5.30 -15.88 -0.67
C TRP A 624 -6.73 -16.23 -1.08
N TYR A 625 -7.09 -17.51 -1.05
CA TYR A 625 -8.41 -17.99 -1.45
C TYR A 625 -9.27 -18.44 -0.28
N PHE A 626 -8.83 -18.22 0.94
CA PHE A 626 -9.55 -18.65 2.11
C PHE A 626 -10.98 -18.10 2.14
N GLY A 627 -11.96 -19.01 2.31
CA GLY A 627 -13.38 -18.65 2.44
C GLY A 627 -14.04 -18.05 1.19
N LYS A 628 -13.34 -18.01 0.03
CA LYS A 628 -13.94 -17.49 -1.21
C LYS A 628 -14.92 -18.47 -1.85
N ASP A 629 -14.53 -19.74 -1.92
CA ASP A 629 -15.32 -20.77 -2.59
C ASP A 629 -14.87 -22.17 -2.17
N ALA A 630 -15.84 -23.06 -1.82
CA ALA A 630 -15.56 -24.45 -1.49
C ALA A 630 -14.92 -25.23 -2.67
N TYR A 631 -15.21 -24.85 -3.91
CA TYR A 631 -14.57 -25.41 -5.10
C TYR A 631 -13.07 -25.07 -5.16
N MET A 632 -12.70 -23.86 -4.85
CA MET A 632 -11.30 -23.43 -4.82
C MET A 632 -10.52 -24.16 -3.72
N ASP A 633 -11.10 -24.33 -2.54
CA ASP A 633 -10.48 -25.08 -1.45
C ASP A 633 -10.21 -26.53 -1.86
N GLU A 634 -11.19 -27.19 -2.49
CA GLU A 634 -11.05 -28.58 -2.96
C GLU A 634 -10.01 -28.71 -4.06
N MET A 635 -9.98 -27.74 -4.99
CA MET A 635 -8.99 -27.67 -6.06
C MET A 635 -7.57 -27.53 -5.50
N LEU A 636 -7.36 -26.61 -4.57
CA LEU A 636 -6.04 -26.36 -3.97
C LEU A 636 -5.56 -27.58 -3.17
N LEU A 637 -6.45 -28.26 -2.44
CA LEU A 637 -6.12 -29.51 -1.75
C LEU A 637 -5.70 -30.62 -2.72
N ASP A 638 -6.34 -30.72 -3.89
CA ASP A 638 -5.93 -31.66 -4.94
C ASP A 638 -4.50 -31.36 -5.42
N LEU A 639 -4.22 -30.09 -5.75
CA LEU A 639 -2.91 -29.65 -6.22
C LEU A 639 -1.80 -29.84 -5.16
N ILE A 640 -2.08 -29.49 -3.90
CA ILE A 640 -1.15 -29.71 -2.77
C ILE A 640 -0.86 -31.21 -2.63
N THR A 641 -1.91 -32.05 -2.70
CA THR A 641 -1.78 -33.50 -2.58
C THR A 641 -0.89 -34.06 -3.67
N GLU A 642 -1.13 -33.69 -4.95
CA GLU A 642 -0.30 -34.14 -6.08
C GLU A 642 1.15 -33.71 -5.93
N THR A 643 1.38 -32.44 -5.55
CA THR A 643 2.73 -31.92 -5.37
C THR A 643 3.49 -32.67 -4.28
N GLN A 644 2.83 -32.98 -3.16
CA GLN A 644 3.44 -33.74 -2.06
C GLN A 644 3.73 -35.20 -2.44
N ILE A 645 2.81 -35.84 -3.16
CA ILE A 645 3.01 -37.21 -3.67
C ILE A 645 4.25 -37.25 -4.57
N LYS A 646 4.39 -36.26 -5.46
CA LYS A 646 5.51 -36.18 -6.37
C LYS A 646 6.83 -35.93 -5.63
N LEU A 647 6.87 -35.03 -4.66
CA LEU A 647 8.01 -34.76 -3.81
C LEU A 647 8.46 -35.98 -3.01
N SER A 648 7.52 -36.78 -2.48
CA SER A 648 7.84 -37.98 -1.69
C SER A 648 8.40 -39.14 -2.52
N GLY A 649 8.47 -38.99 -3.85
CA GLY A 649 9.03 -39.99 -4.75
C GLY A 649 8.25 -41.33 -4.79
N GLN A 650 6.95 -41.29 -4.51
CA GLN A 650 6.04 -42.48 -4.49
C GLN A 650 6.42 -43.60 -3.50
N LYS A 651 7.55 -43.51 -2.79
CA LYS A 651 8.22 -44.66 -2.18
C LYS A 651 7.88 -44.98 -0.74
N SER A 652 7.27 -44.08 0.04
CA SER A 652 7.18 -44.37 1.48
C SER A 652 5.81 -44.27 2.16
N LEU A 653 4.87 -43.51 1.63
CA LEU A 653 3.61 -43.23 2.29
C LEU A 653 2.38 -43.86 1.60
N LEU A 654 2.45 -44.10 0.29
CA LEU A 654 1.32 -44.59 -0.50
C LEU A 654 1.17 -46.12 -0.50
N LEU A 655 2.16 -46.85 -0.01
CA LEU A 655 2.08 -48.31 0.04
C LEU A 655 0.95 -48.82 0.95
N ASN A 656 0.45 -47.97 1.89
CA ASN A 656 -0.58 -48.36 2.86
C ASN A 656 -1.79 -47.39 2.95
N MET A 657 -1.81 -46.27 2.19
CA MET A 657 -2.94 -45.34 2.23
C MET A 657 -3.43 -45.02 0.81
N ASN A 658 -4.76 -44.93 0.63
CA ASN A 658 -5.31 -44.46 -0.62
C ASN A 658 -5.17 -42.92 -0.71
N LYS A 659 -5.14 -42.37 -1.93
CA LYS A 659 -5.02 -40.93 -2.19
C LYS A 659 -6.07 -40.09 -1.44
N GLY A 660 -7.27 -40.60 -1.26
CA GLY A 660 -8.36 -39.91 -0.56
C GLY A 660 -8.12 -39.75 0.95
N GLU A 661 -7.51 -40.77 1.59
CA GLU A 661 -7.12 -40.67 3.00
C GLU A 661 -5.97 -39.71 3.21
N TYR A 662 -4.98 -39.71 2.31
CA TYR A 662 -3.87 -38.77 2.34
C TYR A 662 -4.35 -37.33 2.17
N LYS A 663 -5.26 -37.08 1.22
CA LYS A 663 -5.89 -35.76 1.05
C LYS A 663 -6.63 -35.29 2.30
N LYS A 664 -7.34 -36.19 3.00
CA LYS A 664 -7.99 -35.86 4.29
C LYS A 664 -7.00 -35.47 5.37
N GLN A 665 -5.84 -36.13 5.45
CA GLN A 665 -4.79 -35.75 6.40
C GLN A 665 -4.22 -34.36 6.07
N ILE A 666 -3.92 -34.08 4.81
CA ILE A 666 -3.46 -32.76 4.36
C ILE A 666 -4.49 -31.69 4.73
N LYS A 667 -5.76 -31.92 4.44
CA LYS A 667 -6.84 -30.99 4.79
C LYS A 667 -6.86 -30.69 6.29
N ARG A 668 -6.82 -31.71 7.15
CA ARG A 668 -6.77 -31.53 8.60
C ARG A 668 -5.59 -30.66 9.04
N ARG A 669 -4.41 -30.88 8.47
CA ARG A 669 -3.20 -30.09 8.78
C ARG A 669 -3.39 -28.61 8.45
N TYR A 670 -3.84 -28.31 7.24
CA TYR A 670 -4.07 -26.92 6.82
C TYR A 670 -5.21 -26.24 7.58
N ASP A 671 -6.27 -26.96 7.91
CA ASP A 671 -7.36 -26.44 8.75
C ASP A 671 -6.89 -26.12 10.18
N THR A 672 -5.94 -26.88 10.72
CA THR A 672 -5.31 -26.57 12.02
C THR A 672 -4.44 -25.32 11.93
N GLN A 673 -3.58 -25.19 10.90
CA GLN A 673 -2.77 -24.00 10.66
C GLN A 673 -3.64 -22.74 10.48
N ARG A 674 -4.75 -22.84 9.78
CA ARG A 674 -5.73 -21.75 9.63
C ARG A 674 -6.29 -21.28 10.97
N LYS A 675 -6.60 -22.21 11.88
CA LYS A 675 -7.10 -21.88 13.23
C LYS A 675 -6.04 -21.15 14.06
N GLU A 676 -4.79 -21.58 13.98
CA GLU A 676 -3.66 -20.92 14.67
C GLU A 676 -3.38 -19.53 14.13
N LEU A 677 -3.66 -19.27 12.85
CA LEU A 677 -3.51 -17.94 12.23
C LEU A 677 -4.66 -16.98 12.61
N VAL A 678 -5.82 -17.51 13.00
CA VAL A 678 -7.03 -16.74 13.33
C VAL A 678 -7.17 -16.53 14.86
N GLY A 679 -6.59 -17.39 15.69
CA GLY A 679 -6.62 -17.32 17.15
C GLY A 679 -5.51 -16.48 17.72
#